data_cdb7da9bebebe1bea4d64166b01f3710
#
_entry.id   cdb7da9bebebe1bea4d64166b01f3710
#
_cell.length_a   1.000
_cell.length_b   1.000
_cell.length_c   1.000
_cell.angle_alpha   90.00
_cell.angle_beta   90.00
_cell.angle_gamma   90.00
#
_symmetry.space_group_name_H-M   'P 1'
#
loop_
_entity.id
_entity.type
_entity.pdbx_description
1 polymer ?
#
loop_
_entity_poly.entity_id
_entity_poly.type
_entity_poly.pdbx_seq_one_letter_code
_entity_poly.pdbx_strand_id
1 'polypeptide(L)'
;MNNRLTFYMILLHGLFLGITTANAKSPFVNGIDPDFSVNHKAVGVVKGVVTTNNQLTAETSSTKISALSLNNINISQKQRLPSGQVWVVNQNKHVQPKPFIWVVKDSKKAGQQPFLQVAKPAEKPKPTKTPAAKDDLEVFDEVVKDTQKSGGLFTLYRNKEKNKIYLEIKPEQLNKNYLATATLESGIGERGIYSGMPLQDFLFYFQRVDDKLNFVIRNVNFRTREGDPQVRSLARSFSDSVLYSISIKSIHPQRKTLLIDLGDLLLTDLGGLSASLGVPATTDQSYFGTAKAFPQNLEIESVLNFSGSSDRDSETPSFGSLADNRGYTLRVHYSLSQLPEKDYRPRLADDRIGYFITAYQDLSKDDRGDSFVRYINRWDLEKQDPKALISRPKKPIVFWIDNAVPLEYRDAMKEGILMWNKAFLKAGFKDAIEVRQMPDDATWDPADIRYNTVRWINTVDGYFAMGPSRVNPLTGEILDADILVDASFVRALKNEYRKIVQPSQTQSQTTLSALMQNRLLCANGLDGKNNGVPKQMPGQQELLNRLSKMAGEYDLCYGMEAANQFALGSLAMSLLPDTMATPDQVKEYINQYLRLIIAHEVGHTLGLRHNFRGSTLLAPEEMNNTEITKNKGLTTSVMDYIPPNIAPQGTKQGDYFPSMVGPYDEWAIKYGYIPIKTSTPIAEKPILEEIATQSYKPELSYSTDEDVYDLDPTADAWDNSGNVLLYSQWQLNNSRVMWERLDKRYPLAGDSYSDVSERFSTVLGNYFQQIYYTTKYIGGQSFYRIHPSEIPSGVGQKRLPFEAVPVKEQRQALETLQKYLFAEDALSFSPELLNKLAPSRWRHWGSSPQVGRLDFPIHDLVLLMQGSVLRDLLSGDRLSRLKDIELKTKAENALTLPELFDTLQSGIWTEVIKPKGKPMKIASLRRGLQRQYLDILTNMVLRKEYVPEDARTLAWYKLKQLDEKLKGVNSEDEYTKAHLLETRDRIEKVLNAPLQAN
;
A
#
# COMPACT_ATOMS: atom_id res chain seq x y z
N MET A 1 11.18 8.25 -4.88
CA MET A 1 10.23 9.31 -4.56
C MET A 1 9.13 8.87 -3.60
N ASN A 2 8.87 7.59 -3.48
CA ASN A 2 7.86 7.02 -2.58
C ASN A 2 8.19 7.04 -1.07
N ASN A 3 9.35 7.57 -0.70
CA ASN A 3 9.90 7.35 0.65
C ASN A 3 9.45 8.36 1.71
N ARG A 4 8.69 9.39 1.38
CA ARG A 4 8.47 10.51 2.30
C ARG A 4 7.13 10.51 3.02
N LEU A 5 6.05 10.14 2.36
CA LEU A 5 4.75 10.01 3.06
C LEU A 5 4.75 8.79 3.98
N THR A 6 5.25 7.69 3.50
CA THR A 6 5.55 6.52 4.31
C THR A 6 6.54 6.86 5.43
N PHE A 7 7.52 7.73 5.17
CA PHE A 7 8.44 8.21 6.19
C PHE A 7 7.74 9.06 7.26
N TYR A 8 6.78 9.91 6.92
CA TYR A 8 6.02 10.70 7.91
C TYR A 8 4.92 9.89 8.60
N MET A 9 4.21 9.03 7.90
CA MET A 9 3.30 8.06 8.54
C MET A 9 4.08 7.01 9.33
N ILE A 10 5.21 6.52 8.84
CA ILE A 10 6.13 5.66 9.57
C ILE A 10 6.84 6.44 10.67
N LEU A 11 7.08 7.73 10.50
CA LEU A 11 7.62 8.58 11.56
C LEU A 11 6.59 8.80 12.67
N LEU A 12 5.35 8.99 12.34
CA LEU A 12 4.25 9.05 13.30
C LEU A 12 4.08 7.71 14.03
N HIS A 13 4.11 6.60 13.32
CA HIS A 13 4.07 5.26 13.92
C HIS A 13 5.43 4.81 14.47
N GLY A 14 6.52 5.20 13.86
CA GLY A 14 7.90 4.96 14.30
C GLY A 14 8.36 5.81 15.47
N LEU A 15 7.74 6.96 15.69
CA LEU A 15 7.96 7.81 16.85
C LEU A 15 7.66 7.08 18.17
N PHE A 16 6.69 6.18 18.17
CA PHE A 16 6.33 5.39 19.34
C PHE A 16 7.10 4.06 19.50
N LEU A 17 7.74 3.58 18.41
CA LEU A 17 8.40 2.27 18.38
C LEU A 17 9.91 2.32 18.11
N GLY A 18 10.42 3.41 17.52
CA GLY A 18 11.79 3.51 17.02
C GLY A 18 12.85 3.95 18.01
N ILE A 19 12.46 4.42 19.19
CA ILE A 19 13.42 4.95 20.19
C ILE A 19 14.14 3.83 20.94
N THR A 20 13.63 2.61 20.89
CA THR A 20 14.23 1.47 21.60
C THR A 20 15.41 0.80 20.90
N THR A 21 15.68 1.12 19.63
CA THR A 21 16.75 0.43 18.88
C THR A 21 17.98 1.26 18.52
N ALA A 22 17.95 2.59 18.71
CA ALA A 22 19.05 3.45 18.27
C ALA A 22 20.16 3.67 19.32
N ASN A 23 20.01 3.26 20.59
CA ASN A 23 20.96 3.56 21.67
C ASN A 23 21.50 2.34 22.42
N ALA A 24 21.64 1.20 21.78
CA ALA A 24 22.37 0.07 22.35
C ALA A 24 23.88 0.14 22.00
N LYS A 25 24.55 1.24 22.28
CA LYS A 25 25.97 1.28 22.52
C LYS A 25 26.17 1.70 23.97
N SER A 26 26.08 0.74 24.86
CA SER A 26 26.51 0.89 26.24
C SER A 26 28.04 0.85 26.30
N PRO A 27 28.69 1.77 27.01
CA PRO A 27 30.10 1.70 27.33
C PRO A 27 30.25 0.97 28.66
N PHE A 28 30.22 -0.33 28.69
CA PHE A 28 30.69 -1.12 29.82
C PHE A 28 31.03 -2.54 29.36
N VAL A 29 32.26 -2.76 28.94
CA VAL A 29 33.06 -3.92 29.27
C VAL A 29 34.50 -3.53 29.12
N ASN A 30 35.13 -3.15 30.22
CA ASN A 30 36.59 -3.22 30.38
C ASN A 30 36.93 -4.63 30.83
N GLY A 31 37.77 -5.28 30.07
CA GLY A 31 38.52 -6.47 30.51
C GLY A 31 37.95 -7.80 30.01
N ILE A 32 38.37 -8.20 28.82
CA ILE A 32 38.67 -9.60 28.47
C ILE A 32 39.69 -9.55 27.30
N ASP A 33 40.71 -10.36 27.44
CA ASP A 33 41.87 -10.78 26.74
C ASP A 33 41.93 -10.56 25.20
N PRO A 34 43.11 -10.16 24.61
CA PRO A 34 43.24 -9.76 23.20
C PRO A 34 43.42 -10.91 22.19
N ASP A 35 43.16 -12.17 22.51
CA ASP A 35 43.47 -13.32 21.63
C ASP A 35 42.27 -14.09 21.04
N PHE A 36 41.21 -13.40 20.64
CA PHE A 36 40.23 -14.03 19.74
C PHE A 36 40.13 -13.27 18.41
N SER A 37 40.91 -13.73 17.46
CA SER A 37 40.78 -13.30 16.06
C SER A 37 39.51 -13.88 15.44
N VAL A 38 38.47 -13.09 15.41
CA VAL A 38 37.29 -13.39 14.60
C VAL A 38 37.64 -13.07 13.15
N ASN A 39 37.75 -14.09 12.34
CA ASN A 39 37.92 -14.01 10.92
C ASN A 39 36.67 -13.37 10.27
N HIS A 40 36.60 -12.05 10.28
CA HIS A 40 35.63 -11.36 9.42
C HIS A 40 36.10 -11.53 7.97
N LYS A 41 35.42 -12.39 7.21
CA LYS A 41 35.51 -12.35 5.76
C LYS A 41 34.98 -10.99 5.31
N ALA A 42 35.90 -10.07 5.07
CA ALA A 42 35.55 -8.76 4.54
C ALA A 42 34.89 -8.92 3.17
N VAL A 43 33.70 -8.44 3.05
CA VAL A 43 33.04 -8.23 1.73
C VAL A 43 33.83 -7.11 1.06
N GLY A 44 34.59 -7.45 0.05
CA GLY A 44 35.42 -6.50 -0.68
C GLY A 44 34.57 -5.46 -1.41
N VAL A 45 34.83 -4.20 -1.16
CA VAL A 45 34.21 -3.10 -1.91
C VAL A 45 34.92 -2.97 -3.25
N VAL A 46 34.16 -3.13 -4.33
CA VAL A 46 34.69 -2.89 -5.67
C VAL A 46 34.68 -1.39 -5.95
N LYS A 47 35.84 -0.79 -6.00
CA LYS A 47 36.05 0.57 -6.53
C LYS A 47 36.36 0.48 -8.03
N GLY A 48 35.44 0.93 -8.86
CA GLY A 48 35.67 1.06 -10.28
C GLY A 48 35.97 2.50 -10.67
N VAL A 49 37.00 2.67 -11.47
CA VAL A 49 37.31 3.96 -12.09
C VAL A 49 36.96 3.86 -13.56
N VAL A 50 36.11 4.74 -14.04
CA VAL A 50 35.75 4.83 -15.47
C VAL A 50 36.72 5.77 -16.14
N THR A 51 37.52 5.24 -17.05
CA THR A 51 38.36 6.08 -17.92
C THR A 51 37.63 6.40 -19.21
N THR A 52 38.03 7.48 -19.87
CA THR A 52 37.40 7.99 -21.10
C THR A 52 37.44 7.01 -22.30
N ASN A 53 38.06 5.85 -22.15
CA ASN A 53 38.18 4.83 -23.21
C ASN A 53 37.25 3.62 -22.99
N ASN A 54 36.18 3.74 -22.22
CA ASN A 54 35.20 2.68 -21.96
C ASN A 54 35.77 1.37 -21.38
N GLN A 55 36.85 1.44 -20.60
CA GLN A 55 37.36 0.29 -19.85
C GLN A 55 37.07 0.51 -18.37
N LEU A 56 36.43 -0.45 -17.76
CA LEU A 56 36.21 -0.49 -16.32
C LEU A 56 37.32 -1.36 -15.72
N THR A 57 38.22 -0.76 -14.97
CA THR A 57 39.16 -1.51 -14.13
C THR A 57 38.68 -1.47 -12.69
N ALA A 58 38.50 -2.63 -12.10
CA ALA A 58 38.09 -2.75 -10.72
C ALA A 58 39.27 -3.23 -9.88
N GLU A 59 39.65 -2.44 -8.87
CA GLU A 59 40.57 -2.89 -7.86
C GLU A 59 39.82 -3.53 -6.71
N THR A 60 40.14 -4.76 -6.38
CA THR A 60 39.62 -5.47 -5.21
C THR A 60 40.80 -5.84 -4.29
N SER A 61 40.66 -5.50 -3.03
CA SER A 61 41.69 -5.83 -2.02
C SER A 61 41.62 -7.30 -1.52
N SER A 62 40.58 -8.05 -1.81
CA SER A 62 40.38 -9.38 -1.24
C SER A 62 39.73 -10.43 -2.14
N THR A 63 39.10 -10.06 -3.23
CA THR A 63 38.44 -11.02 -4.13
C THR A 63 38.93 -10.89 -5.55
N LYS A 64 39.15 -12.00 -6.15
CA LYS A 64 39.69 -12.12 -7.50
C LYS A 64 38.57 -12.06 -8.55
N ILE A 65 37.69 -11.02 -8.47
CA ILE A 65 36.60 -10.80 -9.43
C ILE A 65 36.94 -9.56 -10.24
N SER A 66 37.04 -9.73 -11.55
CA SER A 66 37.22 -8.62 -12.47
C SER A 66 36.10 -8.57 -13.45
N ALA A 67 35.42 -7.43 -13.49
CA ALA A 67 34.35 -7.18 -14.46
C ALA A 67 34.90 -6.27 -15.56
N LEU A 68 34.79 -6.71 -16.80
CA LEU A 68 35.08 -5.91 -17.98
C LEU A 68 33.79 -5.64 -18.75
N SER A 69 33.49 -4.37 -18.88
CA SER A 69 32.46 -3.94 -19.82
C SER A 69 33.08 -3.90 -21.23
N LEU A 70 32.60 -4.76 -22.10
CA LEU A 70 33.09 -4.84 -23.48
C LEU A 70 32.13 -4.15 -24.44
N ASN A 71 32.17 -2.81 -24.46
CA ASN A 71 31.67 -2.14 -25.64
C ASN A 71 32.70 -2.27 -26.79
N ASN A 72 32.34 -3.01 -27.83
CA ASN A 72 33.15 -3.21 -29.03
C ASN A 72 34.44 -4.06 -28.92
N ILE A 73 34.51 -5.00 -27.98
CA ILE A 73 35.64 -5.95 -28.01
C ILE A 73 35.29 -7.16 -28.84
N ASN A 74 36.06 -7.39 -29.87
CA ASN A 74 36.00 -8.63 -30.67
C ASN A 74 36.45 -9.81 -29.79
N ILE A 75 35.65 -10.85 -29.68
CA ILE A 75 35.88 -12.04 -28.84
C ILE A 75 37.23 -12.72 -29.15
N SER A 76 37.84 -12.40 -30.26
CA SER A 76 39.16 -12.92 -30.64
C SER A 76 40.35 -12.30 -29.93
N GLN A 77 40.19 -11.18 -29.24
CA GLN A 77 41.28 -10.57 -28.45
C GLN A 77 41.20 -11.00 -26.97
N LYS A 78 41.96 -12.01 -26.65
CA LYS A 78 42.09 -12.56 -25.29
C LYS A 78 43.01 -11.66 -24.48
N GLN A 79 42.45 -10.80 -23.63
CA GLN A 79 43.21 -10.26 -22.52
C GLN A 79 43.09 -11.19 -21.30
N ARG A 80 44.21 -11.76 -20.89
CA ARG A 80 44.31 -12.58 -19.69
C ARG A 80 44.28 -11.69 -18.45
N LEU A 81 43.22 -11.83 -17.64
CA LEU A 81 43.21 -11.25 -16.34
C LEU A 81 43.86 -12.17 -15.31
N PRO A 82 44.60 -11.64 -14.34
CA PRO A 82 45.38 -12.44 -13.34
C PRO A 82 44.49 -13.41 -12.54
N SER A 83 43.22 -13.16 -12.40
CA SER A 83 42.26 -13.98 -11.61
C SER A 83 41.64 -15.15 -12.37
N GLY A 84 41.77 -15.19 -13.68
CA GLY A 84 41.17 -16.24 -14.52
C GLY A 84 39.63 -16.23 -14.61
N GLN A 85 38.99 -15.10 -14.28
CA GLN A 85 37.55 -14.90 -14.40
C GLN A 85 37.26 -13.78 -15.41
N VAL A 86 36.39 -14.05 -16.34
CA VAL A 86 35.99 -13.11 -17.41
C VAL A 86 34.47 -12.95 -17.40
N TRP A 87 34.05 -11.72 -17.38
CA TRP A 87 32.64 -11.36 -17.48
C TRP A 87 32.39 -10.72 -18.84
N VAL A 88 31.50 -11.25 -19.59
CA VAL A 88 31.06 -10.64 -20.84
C VAL A 88 29.66 -10.08 -20.65
N VAL A 89 29.56 -8.76 -20.61
CA VAL A 89 28.27 -8.08 -20.51
C VAL A 89 27.97 -7.38 -21.82
N ASN A 90 26.85 -7.66 -22.42
CA ASN A 90 26.42 -6.91 -23.58
C ASN A 90 25.67 -5.65 -23.15
N GLN A 91 26.20 -4.50 -23.48
CA GLN A 91 25.60 -3.18 -23.15
C GLN A 91 25.20 -2.37 -24.37
N ASN A 92 25.11 -2.96 -25.53
CA ASN A 92 24.74 -2.17 -26.71
C ASN A 92 23.25 -1.81 -26.65
N LYS A 93 22.92 -0.56 -26.42
CA LYS A 93 21.54 -0.06 -26.32
C LYS A 93 20.72 -0.21 -27.60
N HIS A 94 21.35 -0.61 -28.70
CA HIS A 94 20.71 -0.78 -30.02
C HIS A 94 20.73 -2.20 -30.57
N VAL A 95 21.22 -3.18 -29.77
CA VAL A 95 21.27 -4.59 -30.17
C VAL A 95 20.63 -5.41 -29.05
N GLN A 96 19.87 -6.41 -29.39
CA GLN A 96 19.26 -7.33 -28.42
C GLN A 96 20.27 -7.83 -27.39
N PRO A 97 19.91 -7.92 -26.09
CA PRO A 97 20.81 -8.33 -25.04
C PRO A 97 21.36 -9.73 -25.32
N LYS A 98 22.66 -9.86 -25.39
CA LYS A 98 23.32 -11.15 -25.41
C LYS A 98 23.42 -11.70 -23.98
N PRO A 99 23.32 -13.00 -23.77
CA PRO A 99 23.35 -13.60 -22.44
C PRO A 99 24.66 -13.32 -21.73
N PHE A 100 24.60 -13.13 -20.42
CA PHE A 100 25.76 -13.03 -19.54
C PHE A 100 26.42 -14.40 -19.42
N ILE A 101 27.73 -14.44 -19.53
CA ILE A 101 28.50 -15.64 -19.25
C ILE A 101 29.37 -15.37 -18.03
N TRP A 102 29.12 -16.13 -16.97
CA TRP A 102 29.96 -16.11 -15.78
C TRP A 102 30.91 -17.30 -15.82
N VAL A 103 32.20 -17.05 -15.76
CA VAL A 103 33.20 -18.10 -15.63
C VAL A 103 33.86 -17.97 -14.27
N VAL A 104 33.52 -18.86 -13.34
CA VAL A 104 34.11 -18.93 -12.02
C VAL A 104 35.23 -19.96 -12.02
N LYS A 105 36.45 -19.58 -11.66
CA LYS A 105 37.56 -20.49 -11.45
C LYS A 105 37.58 -20.98 -10.02
N ASP A 106 37.46 -22.26 -9.83
CA ASP A 106 37.71 -22.88 -8.53
C ASP A 106 39.19 -22.79 -8.15
N SER A 107 39.45 -22.17 -7.01
CA SER A 107 40.83 -21.89 -6.55
C SER A 107 41.59 -23.12 -6.03
N LYS A 108 40.99 -24.30 -6.03
CA LYS A 108 41.60 -25.53 -5.43
C LYS A 108 42.27 -26.49 -6.42
N LYS A 109 42.30 -26.20 -7.73
CA LYS A 109 43.05 -27.02 -8.70
C LYS A 109 43.96 -26.14 -9.57
N ALA A 110 45.19 -25.97 -9.13
CA ALA A 110 46.26 -25.44 -9.97
C ALA A 110 46.68 -26.54 -10.92
N GLY A 111 46.46 -26.38 -12.25
CA GLY A 111 47.14 -27.22 -13.19
C GLY A 111 46.44 -27.60 -14.51
N GLN A 112 45.17 -27.28 -14.72
CA GLN A 112 44.55 -27.54 -16.02
C GLN A 112 43.84 -26.32 -16.59
N GLN A 113 44.21 -25.93 -17.80
CA GLN A 113 43.54 -24.88 -18.56
C GLN A 113 42.15 -25.36 -19.04
N PRO A 114 41.07 -24.60 -18.82
CA PRO A 114 39.81 -24.93 -19.43
C PRO A 114 39.83 -24.53 -20.91
N PHE A 115 39.96 -25.52 -21.78
CA PHE A 115 39.59 -25.36 -23.19
C PHE A 115 38.07 -25.35 -23.30
N LEU A 116 37.50 -24.34 -23.96
CA LEU A 116 36.15 -24.45 -24.52
C LEU A 116 36.20 -25.57 -25.53
N GLN A 117 35.89 -26.79 -25.13
CA GLN A 117 35.49 -27.81 -26.07
C GLN A 117 34.09 -27.43 -26.55
N VAL A 118 34.02 -26.99 -27.79
CA VAL A 118 32.75 -27.12 -28.55
C VAL A 118 32.47 -28.62 -28.54
N ALA A 119 31.40 -29.02 -27.85
CA ALA A 119 30.96 -30.40 -27.87
C ALA A 119 30.76 -30.78 -29.35
N LYS A 120 31.56 -31.73 -29.86
CA LYS A 120 31.23 -32.42 -31.10
C LYS A 120 29.81 -32.95 -30.90
N PRO A 121 28.96 -32.91 -31.95
CA PRO A 121 27.67 -33.58 -31.89
C PRO A 121 27.89 -34.98 -31.34
N ALA A 122 27.23 -35.29 -30.23
CA ALA A 122 27.29 -36.64 -29.66
C ALA A 122 26.90 -37.61 -30.76
N GLU A 123 27.77 -38.56 -31.06
CA GLU A 123 27.39 -39.75 -31.84
C GLU A 123 26.14 -40.30 -31.18
N LYS A 124 25.11 -40.51 -31.99
CA LYS A 124 23.86 -41.13 -31.56
C LYS A 124 24.19 -42.40 -30.79
N PRO A 125 23.79 -42.54 -29.51
CA PRO A 125 23.91 -43.82 -28.83
C PRO A 125 23.20 -44.87 -29.70
N LYS A 126 23.85 -45.98 -29.98
CA LYS A 126 23.17 -47.16 -30.54
C LYS A 126 21.94 -47.41 -29.65
N PRO A 127 20.77 -47.68 -30.25
CA PRO A 127 19.56 -47.92 -29.49
C PRO A 127 19.76 -49.18 -28.64
N THR A 128 20.09 -48.99 -27.37
CA THR A 128 19.79 -50.01 -26.37
C THR A 128 18.27 -50.00 -26.29
N LYS A 129 17.68 -51.12 -26.69
CA LYS A 129 16.26 -51.38 -26.53
C LYS A 129 15.98 -51.40 -25.00
N THR A 130 15.72 -50.24 -24.43
CA THR A 130 14.92 -50.14 -23.22
C THR A 130 13.51 -50.53 -23.67
N PRO A 131 12.79 -51.42 -23.02
CA PRO A 131 11.39 -51.62 -23.32
C PRO A 131 10.72 -50.27 -23.21
N ALA A 132 10.11 -49.77 -24.27
CA ALA A 132 9.15 -48.69 -24.20
C ALA A 132 8.05 -49.23 -23.28
N ALA A 133 7.98 -48.68 -22.06
CA ALA A 133 6.76 -48.72 -21.31
C ALA A 133 5.75 -47.95 -22.19
N LYS A 134 4.94 -48.70 -22.92
CA LYS A 134 3.64 -48.20 -23.30
C LYS A 134 2.96 -47.95 -22.00
N ASP A 135 2.81 -46.67 -21.62
CA ASP A 135 1.78 -46.29 -20.69
C ASP A 135 0.47 -46.61 -21.40
N ASP A 136 0.00 -47.82 -21.23
CA ASP A 136 -1.33 -48.23 -21.67
C ASP A 136 -2.32 -47.42 -20.84
N LEU A 137 -3.04 -46.48 -21.53
CA LEU A 137 -4.11 -45.71 -20.92
C LEU A 137 -5.06 -46.68 -20.19
N GLU A 138 -5.35 -46.37 -18.94
CA GLU A 138 -6.26 -47.18 -18.12
C GLU A 138 -7.65 -47.24 -18.77
N VAL A 139 -8.36 -48.33 -18.58
CA VAL A 139 -9.72 -48.48 -19.10
C VAL A 139 -10.64 -47.46 -18.35
N PHE A 140 -11.33 -46.64 -19.12
CA PHE A 140 -12.12 -45.53 -18.54
C PHE A 140 -13.08 -45.98 -17.46
N ASP A 141 -13.87 -47.01 -17.70
CA ASP A 141 -14.90 -47.50 -16.80
C ASP A 141 -14.30 -48.10 -15.50
N GLU A 142 -13.08 -48.67 -15.59
CA GLU A 142 -12.39 -49.14 -14.38
C GLU A 142 -11.85 -48.01 -13.53
N VAL A 143 -11.36 -46.91 -14.12
CA VAL A 143 -10.87 -45.74 -13.40
C VAL A 143 -12.01 -45.05 -12.62
N VAL A 144 -13.18 -44.97 -13.23
CA VAL A 144 -14.33 -44.27 -12.63
C VAL A 144 -15.29 -45.18 -11.88
N LYS A 145 -15.03 -46.47 -11.76
CA LYS A 145 -15.96 -47.49 -11.25
C LYS A 145 -16.49 -47.16 -9.83
N ASP A 146 -15.62 -46.78 -8.93
CA ASP A 146 -15.97 -46.52 -7.51
C ASP A 146 -16.09 -45.02 -7.21
N THR A 147 -16.56 -44.25 -8.19
CA THR A 147 -16.65 -42.81 -8.07
C THR A 147 -18.07 -42.29 -8.10
N GLN A 148 -18.29 -41.15 -7.42
CA GLN A 148 -19.53 -40.38 -7.53
C GLN A 148 -19.39 -39.39 -8.70
N LYS A 149 -20.25 -39.51 -9.70
CA LYS A 149 -20.26 -38.63 -10.87
C LYS A 149 -21.08 -37.37 -10.56
N SER A 150 -20.55 -36.20 -10.93
CA SER A 150 -21.21 -34.89 -10.90
C SER A 150 -21.00 -34.17 -12.22
N GLY A 151 -22.10 -33.88 -12.95
CA GLY A 151 -22.06 -33.18 -14.24
C GLY A 151 -22.20 -31.69 -14.11
N GLY A 152 -21.45 -30.93 -14.93
CA GLY A 152 -21.51 -29.47 -15.01
C GLY A 152 -20.74 -28.95 -16.19
N LEU A 153 -20.06 -27.81 -16.02
CA LEU A 153 -19.12 -27.24 -17.03
C LEU A 153 -18.15 -28.32 -17.52
N PHE A 154 -17.57 -29.04 -16.57
CA PHE A 154 -16.86 -30.31 -16.77
C PHE A 154 -17.56 -31.39 -15.95
N THR A 155 -17.25 -32.65 -16.22
CA THR A 155 -17.74 -33.75 -15.43
C THR A 155 -16.68 -34.19 -14.39
N LEU A 156 -17.08 -34.21 -13.13
CA LEU A 156 -16.26 -34.69 -12.02
C LEU A 156 -16.62 -36.13 -11.66
N TYR A 157 -15.60 -36.93 -11.39
CA TYR A 157 -15.73 -38.27 -10.80
C TYR A 157 -14.94 -38.30 -9.51
N ARG A 158 -15.64 -38.36 -8.36
CA ARG A 158 -15.03 -38.28 -7.03
C ARG A 158 -15.00 -39.64 -6.36
N ASN A 159 -13.80 -40.09 -6.02
CA ASN A 159 -13.57 -41.22 -5.10
C ASN A 159 -13.18 -40.66 -3.73
N LYS A 160 -14.09 -40.76 -2.75
CA LYS A 160 -13.84 -40.22 -1.38
C LYS A 160 -12.84 -41.09 -0.59
N GLU A 161 -12.88 -42.42 -0.77
CA GLU A 161 -12.01 -43.34 -0.05
C GLU A 161 -10.54 -43.21 -0.44
N LYS A 162 -10.29 -42.95 -1.74
CA LYS A 162 -8.94 -42.76 -2.29
C LYS A 162 -8.53 -41.28 -2.36
N ASN A 163 -9.37 -40.37 -1.90
CA ASN A 163 -9.16 -38.91 -1.99
C ASN A 163 -8.81 -38.45 -3.42
N LYS A 164 -9.54 -38.93 -4.42
CA LYS A 164 -9.28 -38.58 -5.84
C LYS A 164 -10.48 -37.91 -6.49
N ILE A 165 -10.20 -36.93 -7.32
CA ILE A 165 -11.17 -36.32 -8.23
C ILE A 165 -10.61 -36.41 -9.64
N TYR A 166 -11.34 -37.09 -10.53
CA TYR A 166 -11.02 -37.09 -11.95
C TYR A 166 -11.87 -36.08 -12.67
N LEU A 167 -11.27 -35.35 -13.59
CA LEU A 167 -11.93 -34.39 -14.45
C LEU A 167 -12.05 -34.96 -15.88
N GLU A 168 -13.28 -35.08 -16.37
CA GLU A 168 -13.57 -35.47 -17.74
C GLU A 168 -13.72 -34.21 -18.61
N ILE A 169 -12.92 -34.07 -19.61
CA ILE A 169 -12.83 -32.95 -20.54
C ILE A 169 -13.22 -33.43 -21.95
N LYS A 170 -14.16 -32.75 -22.57
CA LYS A 170 -14.62 -33.02 -23.93
C LYS A 170 -13.65 -32.43 -24.96
N PRO A 171 -13.54 -33.02 -26.17
CA PRO A 171 -12.67 -32.49 -27.23
C PRO A 171 -12.98 -31.02 -27.58
N GLU A 172 -14.25 -30.64 -27.62
CA GLU A 172 -14.70 -29.26 -27.87
C GLU A 172 -14.39 -28.27 -26.77
N GLN A 173 -13.96 -28.72 -25.60
CA GLN A 173 -13.56 -27.87 -24.46
C GLN A 173 -12.04 -27.56 -24.51
N LEU A 174 -11.28 -28.24 -25.32
CA LEU A 174 -9.86 -27.97 -25.49
C LEU A 174 -9.62 -26.63 -26.21
N ASN A 175 -8.55 -25.97 -25.88
CA ASN A 175 -8.11 -24.68 -26.43
C ASN A 175 -9.14 -23.52 -26.23
N LYS A 176 -10.17 -23.70 -25.42
CA LYS A 176 -11.11 -22.64 -25.01
C LYS A 176 -10.63 -21.98 -23.73
N ASN A 177 -10.84 -20.66 -23.64
CA ASN A 177 -10.47 -19.90 -22.46
C ASN A 177 -11.46 -20.14 -21.31
N TYR A 178 -10.90 -20.35 -20.11
CA TYR A 178 -11.61 -20.45 -18.84
C TYR A 178 -10.94 -19.53 -17.83
N LEU A 179 -11.66 -19.14 -16.79
CA LEU A 179 -11.10 -18.41 -15.64
C LEU A 179 -10.97 -19.39 -14.47
N ALA A 180 -9.77 -19.48 -13.90
CA ALA A 180 -9.56 -20.12 -12.61
C ALA A 180 -9.26 -19.03 -11.58
N THR A 181 -10.03 -18.99 -10.50
CA THR A 181 -9.76 -18.12 -9.36
C THR A 181 -9.39 -18.96 -8.15
N ALA A 182 -8.46 -18.47 -7.35
CA ALA A 182 -8.06 -19.10 -6.11
C ALA A 182 -8.25 -18.13 -4.94
N THR A 183 -8.92 -18.59 -3.90
CA THR A 183 -9.17 -17.83 -2.67
C THR A 183 -8.69 -18.65 -1.47
N LEU A 184 -7.97 -18.02 -0.55
CA LEU A 184 -7.59 -18.64 0.69
C LEU A 184 -8.81 -18.75 1.62
N GLU A 185 -9.49 -19.91 1.60
CA GLU A 185 -10.69 -20.12 2.39
C GLU A 185 -10.40 -20.10 3.90
N SER A 186 -9.31 -20.77 4.32
CA SER A 186 -8.83 -20.68 5.71
C SER A 186 -7.37 -20.25 5.74
N GLY A 187 -7.08 -19.26 6.57
CA GLY A 187 -5.73 -18.77 6.82
C GLY A 187 -5.21 -19.16 8.19
N ILE A 188 -4.11 -18.55 8.61
CA ILE A 188 -3.56 -18.63 9.96
C ILE A 188 -3.86 -17.36 10.78
N GLY A 189 -4.50 -16.36 10.19
CA GLY A 189 -4.88 -15.11 10.84
C GLY A 189 -3.71 -14.18 11.16
N GLU A 190 -2.53 -14.39 10.57
CA GLU A 190 -1.30 -13.65 10.84
C GLU A 190 -0.52 -13.41 9.53
N ARG A 191 0.13 -12.23 9.44
CA ARG A 191 1.08 -11.85 8.38
C ARG A 191 0.55 -11.97 6.96
N GLY A 192 -0.68 -11.57 6.74
CA GLY A 192 -1.29 -11.56 5.41
C GLY A 192 -1.88 -12.91 4.97
N ILE A 193 -1.75 -13.97 5.78
CA ILE A 193 -2.34 -15.27 5.49
C ILE A 193 -3.72 -15.34 6.17
N TYR A 194 -4.63 -14.52 5.63
CA TYR A 194 -5.96 -14.35 6.18
C TYR A 194 -7.02 -15.11 5.38
N SER A 195 -8.07 -15.56 6.07
CA SER A 195 -9.23 -16.15 5.40
C SER A 195 -9.86 -15.14 4.43
N GLY A 196 -10.30 -15.60 3.27
CA GLY A 196 -10.92 -14.78 2.23
C GLY A 196 -9.96 -14.08 1.28
N MET A 197 -8.66 -14.09 1.56
CA MET A 197 -7.68 -13.42 0.70
C MET A 197 -7.64 -14.02 -0.70
N PRO A 198 -7.73 -13.18 -1.77
CA PRO A 198 -7.51 -13.65 -3.13
C PRO A 198 -6.05 -14.05 -3.31
N LEU A 199 -5.80 -15.19 -3.95
CA LEU A 199 -4.45 -15.68 -4.24
C LEU A 199 -4.03 -15.30 -5.66
N GLN A 200 -4.50 -16.04 -6.64
CA GLN A 200 -4.20 -15.78 -8.04
C GLN A 200 -5.41 -16.11 -8.93
N ASP A 201 -5.55 -15.36 -10.00
CA ASP A 201 -6.53 -15.60 -11.04
C ASP A 201 -5.81 -15.93 -12.34
N PHE A 202 -6.34 -16.91 -13.06
CA PHE A 202 -5.71 -17.42 -14.29
C PHE A 202 -6.71 -17.44 -15.42
N LEU A 203 -6.43 -16.74 -16.52
CA LEU A 203 -7.09 -17.01 -17.77
C LEU A 203 -6.33 -18.18 -18.41
N PHE A 204 -6.95 -19.34 -18.46
CA PHE A 204 -6.29 -20.56 -18.90
C PHE A 204 -7.07 -21.31 -19.99
N TYR A 205 -6.40 -22.26 -20.63
CA TYR A 205 -6.99 -23.26 -21.48
C TYR A 205 -6.27 -24.60 -21.33
N PHE A 206 -6.99 -25.67 -21.64
CA PHE A 206 -6.39 -27.01 -21.74
C PHE A 206 -5.93 -27.29 -23.14
N GLN A 207 -4.67 -27.71 -23.29
CA GLN A 207 -4.07 -28.09 -24.55
C GLN A 207 -3.56 -29.52 -24.47
N ARG A 208 -4.06 -30.39 -25.37
CA ARG A 208 -3.54 -31.75 -25.48
C ARG A 208 -2.24 -31.76 -26.25
N VAL A 209 -1.22 -32.43 -25.70
CA VAL A 209 0.06 -32.72 -26.35
C VAL A 209 0.35 -34.19 -26.10
N ASP A 210 0.20 -35.01 -27.13
CA ASP A 210 0.34 -36.48 -27.11
C ASP A 210 -0.54 -37.14 -26.03
N ASP A 211 0.09 -37.70 -24.99
CA ASP A 211 -0.50 -38.37 -23.83
C ASP A 211 -0.72 -37.43 -22.62
N LYS A 212 -0.43 -36.14 -22.80
CA LYS A 212 -0.54 -35.13 -21.73
C LYS A 212 -1.55 -34.05 -22.03
N LEU A 213 -2.06 -33.47 -20.96
CA LEU A 213 -2.89 -32.28 -20.98
C LEU A 213 -2.16 -31.14 -20.29
N ASN A 214 -1.82 -30.11 -21.04
CA ASN A 214 -1.20 -28.92 -20.51
C ASN A 214 -2.27 -27.95 -19.96
N PHE A 215 -2.04 -27.44 -18.75
CA PHE A 215 -2.74 -26.29 -18.19
C PHE A 215 -1.93 -25.04 -18.59
N VAL A 216 -2.49 -24.25 -19.51
CA VAL A 216 -1.77 -23.16 -20.18
C VAL A 216 -2.41 -21.83 -19.85
N ILE A 217 -1.62 -20.88 -19.33
CA ILE A 217 -2.06 -19.51 -19.06
C ILE A 217 -1.95 -18.68 -20.34
N ARG A 218 -3.06 -18.04 -20.71
CA ARG A 218 -3.16 -17.20 -21.91
C ARG A 218 -2.46 -15.86 -21.68
N ASN A 219 -1.54 -15.52 -22.57
CA ASN A 219 -0.99 -14.17 -22.61
C ASN A 219 -1.99 -13.20 -23.26
N VAL A 220 -2.54 -12.30 -22.48
CA VAL A 220 -3.54 -11.31 -22.90
C VAL A 220 -2.99 -9.88 -22.99
N ASN A 221 -1.72 -9.69 -22.65
CA ASN A 221 -1.08 -8.38 -22.57
C ASN A 221 -0.81 -7.75 -23.95
N PHE A 222 -0.73 -8.59 -24.99
CA PHE A 222 -0.44 -8.17 -26.35
C PHE A 222 -1.53 -8.68 -27.29
N ARG A 223 -2.12 -7.78 -28.10
CA ARG A 223 -3.20 -8.11 -29.02
C ARG A 223 -3.01 -7.44 -30.36
N THR A 224 -3.69 -7.96 -31.38
CA THR A 224 -3.85 -7.34 -32.69
C THR A 224 -5.31 -7.46 -33.10
N ARG A 225 -5.71 -6.72 -34.14
CA ARG A 225 -7.06 -6.88 -34.73
C ARG A 225 -7.21 -8.27 -35.34
N GLU A 226 -8.40 -8.81 -35.27
CA GLU A 226 -8.74 -10.07 -35.93
C GLU A 226 -8.51 -9.93 -37.44
N GLY A 227 -7.88 -10.94 -38.04
CA GLY A 227 -7.50 -10.94 -39.47
C GLY A 227 -6.23 -10.17 -39.80
N ASP A 228 -5.61 -9.46 -38.85
CA ASP A 228 -4.34 -8.75 -39.09
C ASP A 228 -3.20 -9.77 -39.28
N PRO A 229 -2.36 -9.63 -40.34
CA PRO A 229 -1.19 -10.49 -40.52
C PRO A 229 -0.23 -10.54 -39.33
N GLN A 230 -0.18 -9.49 -38.51
CA GLN A 230 0.63 -9.42 -37.32
C GLN A 230 0.25 -10.46 -36.24
N VAL A 231 -0.93 -11.06 -36.28
CA VAL A 231 -1.31 -12.19 -35.41
C VAL A 231 -0.24 -13.29 -35.42
N ARG A 232 0.32 -13.56 -36.62
CA ARG A 232 1.39 -14.59 -36.77
C ARG A 232 2.71 -14.16 -36.13
N SER A 233 3.05 -12.88 -36.20
CA SER A 233 4.24 -12.33 -35.54
C SER A 233 4.04 -12.32 -34.01
N LEU A 234 2.88 -11.87 -33.54
CA LEU A 234 2.53 -11.85 -32.14
C LEU A 234 2.64 -13.23 -31.48
N ALA A 235 2.07 -14.26 -32.11
CA ALA A 235 2.13 -15.62 -31.62
C ALA A 235 3.56 -16.20 -31.52
N ARG A 236 4.53 -15.62 -32.28
CA ARG A 236 5.94 -16.01 -32.22
C ARG A 236 6.74 -15.21 -31.20
N SER A 237 6.28 -14.00 -30.89
CA SER A 237 7.00 -13.06 -30.02
C SER A 237 6.58 -13.16 -28.56
N PHE A 238 5.35 -13.53 -28.31
CA PHE A 238 4.74 -13.52 -26.96
C PHE A 238 4.04 -14.85 -26.72
N SER A 239 4.70 -15.74 -26.00
CA SER A 239 4.18 -17.07 -25.72
C SER A 239 3.14 -17.05 -24.60
N ASP A 240 2.20 -18.00 -24.65
CA ASP A 240 1.44 -18.43 -23.48
C ASP A 240 2.35 -19.26 -22.56
N SER A 241 1.97 -19.42 -21.29
CA SER A 241 2.77 -20.10 -20.28
C SER A 241 2.16 -21.45 -19.89
N VAL A 242 2.88 -22.54 -20.10
CA VAL A 242 2.50 -23.86 -19.60
C VAL A 242 2.91 -23.95 -18.13
N LEU A 243 1.96 -23.97 -17.20
CA LEU A 243 2.26 -24.14 -15.77
C LEU A 243 2.34 -25.60 -15.36
N TYR A 244 1.43 -26.43 -15.85
CA TYR A 244 1.37 -27.86 -15.54
C TYR A 244 1.18 -28.69 -16.77
N SER A 245 1.76 -29.89 -16.79
CA SER A 245 1.61 -30.90 -17.81
C SER A 245 1.14 -32.20 -17.14
N ILE A 246 -0.16 -32.46 -17.23
CA ILE A 246 -0.87 -33.52 -16.51
C ILE A 246 -1.02 -34.75 -17.38
N SER A 247 -0.73 -35.93 -16.87
CA SER A 247 -0.90 -37.18 -17.61
C SER A 247 -2.38 -37.52 -17.82
N ILE A 248 -2.76 -37.85 -19.06
CA ILE A 248 -4.09 -38.35 -19.39
C ILE A 248 -4.19 -39.77 -18.85
N LYS A 249 -5.10 -40.00 -17.85
CA LYS A 249 -5.31 -41.32 -17.24
C LYS A 249 -6.08 -42.26 -18.17
N SER A 250 -7.07 -41.74 -18.88
CA SER A 250 -7.90 -42.51 -19.76
C SER A 250 -8.53 -41.66 -20.89
N ILE A 251 -8.90 -42.31 -21.97
CA ILE A 251 -9.70 -41.72 -23.06
C ILE A 251 -10.93 -42.57 -23.25
N HIS A 252 -12.12 -41.96 -23.11
CA HIS A 252 -13.37 -42.67 -23.30
C HIS A 252 -13.50 -43.20 -24.74
N PRO A 253 -13.73 -44.50 -24.94
CA PRO A 253 -13.64 -45.11 -26.26
C PRO A 253 -14.61 -44.53 -27.29
N GLN A 254 -15.82 -44.13 -26.88
CA GLN A 254 -16.86 -43.59 -27.75
C GLN A 254 -16.89 -42.08 -27.77
N ARG A 255 -16.94 -41.42 -26.59
CA ARG A 255 -17.04 -39.96 -26.44
C ARG A 255 -15.73 -39.21 -26.74
N LYS A 256 -14.59 -39.94 -26.80
CA LYS A 256 -13.25 -39.36 -26.98
C LYS A 256 -12.88 -38.31 -25.95
N THR A 257 -13.61 -38.28 -24.82
CA THR A 257 -13.31 -37.38 -23.69
C THR A 257 -12.06 -37.82 -22.99
N LEU A 258 -11.30 -36.85 -22.48
CA LEU A 258 -10.04 -37.05 -21.75
C LEU A 258 -10.31 -37.06 -20.26
N LEU A 259 -9.70 -37.98 -19.53
CA LEU A 259 -9.79 -38.08 -18.07
C LEU A 259 -8.43 -37.80 -17.46
N ILE A 260 -8.36 -36.84 -16.56
CA ILE A 260 -7.16 -36.50 -15.79
C ILE A 260 -7.44 -36.62 -14.28
N ASP A 261 -6.38 -36.84 -13.50
CA ASP A 261 -6.43 -36.70 -12.04
C ASP A 261 -6.27 -35.20 -11.69
N LEU A 262 -7.28 -34.60 -11.10
CA LEU A 262 -7.29 -33.18 -10.75
C LEU A 262 -6.35 -32.88 -9.56
N GLY A 263 -5.96 -33.89 -8.80
CA GLY A 263 -4.95 -33.78 -7.74
C GLY A 263 -3.59 -33.33 -8.28
N ASP A 264 -3.23 -33.76 -9.48
CA ASP A 264 -1.98 -33.34 -10.15
C ASP A 264 -1.95 -31.83 -10.48
N LEU A 265 -3.07 -31.12 -10.34
CA LEU A 265 -3.21 -29.67 -10.54
C LEU A 265 -3.51 -28.94 -9.23
N LEU A 266 -4.54 -29.36 -8.49
CA LEU A 266 -5.09 -28.54 -7.39
C LEU A 266 -4.55 -28.94 -5.99
N LEU A 267 -3.86 -30.08 -5.84
CA LEU A 267 -3.17 -30.46 -4.61
C LEU A 267 -1.68 -30.11 -4.65
N THR A 268 -1.21 -29.43 -5.72
CA THR A 268 0.20 -29.07 -5.97
C THR A 268 0.48 -27.58 -5.74
N ASP A 269 -0.39 -26.85 -5.07
CA ASP A 269 -0.24 -25.42 -4.79
C ASP A 269 -0.31 -24.51 -6.04
N LEU A 270 -1.33 -24.69 -6.85
CA LEU A 270 -1.63 -23.78 -7.97
C LEU A 270 -1.78 -22.32 -7.50
N GLY A 271 -2.27 -22.08 -6.29
CA GLY A 271 -2.41 -20.77 -5.69
C GLY A 271 -1.10 -20.07 -5.31
N GLY A 272 0.03 -20.81 -5.33
CA GLY A 272 1.37 -20.28 -5.10
C GLY A 272 1.68 -19.91 -3.64
N LEU A 273 1.06 -20.56 -2.67
CA LEU A 273 1.28 -20.35 -1.24
C LEU A 273 2.69 -20.77 -0.80
N SER A 274 3.24 -21.83 -1.38
CA SER A 274 4.58 -22.35 -1.06
C SER A 274 5.66 -21.28 -1.22
N ALA A 275 5.58 -20.47 -2.28
CA ALA A 275 6.50 -19.37 -2.49
C ALA A 275 6.37 -18.28 -1.42
N SER A 276 5.16 -18.05 -0.94
CA SER A 276 4.86 -17.08 0.11
C SER A 276 5.29 -17.55 1.50
N LEU A 277 5.15 -18.86 1.74
CA LEU A 277 5.44 -19.47 3.03
C LEU A 277 6.90 -19.91 3.19
N GLY A 278 7.66 -19.96 2.08
CA GLY A 278 9.03 -20.48 2.08
C GLY A 278 9.13 -22.01 2.28
N VAL A 279 7.99 -22.70 2.23
CA VAL A 279 7.92 -24.18 2.40
C VAL A 279 6.96 -24.77 1.38
N PRO A 280 7.28 -25.93 0.79
CA PRO A 280 6.40 -26.57 -0.17
C PRO A 280 5.20 -27.23 0.50
N ALA A 281 4.09 -27.32 -0.23
CA ALA A 281 2.97 -28.13 0.19
C ALA A 281 3.35 -29.63 0.19
N THR A 282 2.91 -30.36 1.21
CA THR A 282 3.12 -31.80 1.36
C THR A 282 1.97 -32.52 0.66
N THR A 283 2.20 -32.91 -0.61
CA THR A 283 1.13 -33.42 -1.49
C THR A 283 0.49 -34.73 -1.02
N ASP A 284 1.26 -35.64 -0.41
CA ASP A 284 0.78 -36.90 0.14
C ASP A 284 -0.09 -36.74 1.41
N GLN A 285 -0.02 -35.59 2.07
CA GLN A 285 -0.88 -35.22 3.20
C GLN A 285 -2.01 -34.27 2.81
N SER A 286 -1.99 -33.74 1.57
CA SER A 286 -3.01 -32.84 1.05
C SER A 286 -4.18 -33.61 0.46
N TYR A 287 -5.39 -33.06 0.57
CA TYR A 287 -6.60 -33.76 0.13
C TYR A 287 -7.69 -32.79 -0.31
N PHE A 288 -8.71 -33.31 -1.01
CA PHE A 288 -9.86 -32.54 -1.43
C PHE A 288 -10.93 -32.45 -0.34
N GLY A 289 -11.37 -31.25 -0.01
CA GLY A 289 -12.55 -30.97 0.79
C GLY A 289 -13.83 -31.12 -0.04
N THR A 290 -14.58 -30.03 -0.20
CA THR A 290 -15.78 -30.03 -1.06
C THR A 290 -15.43 -30.02 -2.54
N ALA A 291 -16.32 -30.58 -3.37
CA ALA A 291 -16.23 -30.45 -4.82
C ALA A 291 -17.63 -30.49 -5.43
N LYS A 292 -18.00 -29.44 -6.15
CA LYS A 292 -19.31 -29.28 -6.78
C LYS A 292 -19.16 -28.88 -8.24
N ALA A 293 -20.01 -29.44 -9.11
CA ALA A 293 -20.03 -29.07 -10.52
C ALA A 293 -21.36 -28.37 -10.85
N PHE A 294 -21.28 -27.23 -11.54
CA PHE A 294 -22.40 -26.44 -11.99
C PHE A 294 -22.29 -26.23 -13.51
N PRO A 295 -23.38 -25.84 -14.17
CA PRO A 295 -23.39 -25.70 -15.64
C PRO A 295 -22.29 -24.76 -16.19
N GLN A 296 -21.89 -23.73 -15.43
CA GLN A 296 -20.93 -22.72 -15.88
C GLN A 296 -19.63 -22.69 -15.05
N ASN A 297 -19.52 -23.44 -13.96
CA ASN A 297 -18.35 -23.46 -13.10
C ASN A 297 -18.22 -24.76 -12.29
N LEU A 298 -17.02 -24.95 -11.74
CA LEU A 298 -16.71 -25.93 -10.72
C LEU A 298 -16.25 -25.20 -9.46
N GLU A 299 -16.68 -25.65 -8.29
CA GLU A 299 -16.25 -25.17 -7.00
C GLU A 299 -15.55 -26.28 -6.25
N ILE A 300 -14.26 -26.12 -5.96
CA ILE A 300 -13.40 -27.18 -5.43
C ILE A 300 -12.54 -26.64 -4.29
N GLU A 301 -12.63 -27.27 -3.15
CA GLU A 301 -11.79 -27.00 -1.99
C GLU A 301 -10.61 -27.98 -1.97
N SER A 302 -9.39 -27.41 -1.91
CA SER A 302 -8.16 -28.14 -1.64
C SER A 302 -7.67 -27.84 -0.23
N VAL A 303 -7.42 -28.89 0.55
CA VAL A 303 -6.83 -28.81 1.88
C VAL A 303 -5.34 -29.14 1.74
N LEU A 304 -4.52 -28.09 1.81
CA LEU A 304 -3.07 -28.19 1.62
C LEU A 304 -2.37 -28.22 2.97
N ASN A 305 -1.51 -29.20 3.16
CA ASN A 305 -0.68 -29.30 4.35
C ASN A 305 0.75 -28.86 4.06
N PHE A 306 1.32 -28.13 5.00
CA PHE A 306 2.68 -27.60 4.93
C PHE A 306 3.48 -28.11 6.11
N SER A 307 4.72 -28.55 5.87
CA SER A 307 5.63 -28.98 6.93
C SER A 307 6.64 -27.89 7.20
N GLY A 308 6.53 -27.25 8.38
CA GLY A 308 7.49 -26.26 8.86
C GLY A 308 8.73 -26.91 9.46
N SER A 309 9.76 -26.14 9.76
CA SER A 309 10.95 -26.60 10.45
C SER A 309 10.83 -26.41 11.96
N SER A 310 11.34 -27.37 12.73
CA SER A 310 11.49 -27.26 14.18
C SER A 310 12.78 -26.58 14.62
N ASP A 311 13.73 -26.36 13.69
CA ASP A 311 15.02 -25.77 14.04
C ASP A 311 14.91 -24.26 14.20
N ARG A 312 15.39 -23.74 15.35
CA ARG A 312 15.42 -22.31 15.65
C ARG A 312 16.31 -21.50 14.70
N ASP A 313 17.21 -22.17 14.00
CA ASP A 313 18.12 -21.60 13.00
C ASP A 313 17.60 -21.74 11.57
N SER A 314 16.40 -22.33 11.41
CA SER A 314 15.79 -22.48 10.08
C SER A 314 15.23 -21.15 9.62
N GLU A 315 15.40 -20.88 8.35
CA GLU A 315 14.88 -19.70 7.67
C GLU A 315 13.34 -19.70 7.48
N THR A 316 12.63 -20.67 8.04
CA THR A 316 11.16 -20.75 7.91
C THR A 316 10.46 -19.77 8.86
N PRO A 317 9.42 -19.05 8.39
CA PRO A 317 8.66 -18.14 9.22
C PRO A 317 8.05 -18.85 10.43
N SER A 318 8.19 -18.27 11.62
CA SER A 318 7.48 -18.71 12.81
C SER A 318 6.26 -17.82 13.02
N PHE A 319 5.08 -18.43 13.15
CA PHE A 319 3.80 -17.77 13.37
C PHE A 319 3.35 -17.95 14.82
N GLY A 320 2.99 -16.84 15.47
CA GLY A 320 2.55 -16.86 16.87
C GLY A 320 1.13 -17.38 17.05
N SER A 321 0.31 -17.33 16.01
CA SER A 321 -1.09 -17.77 16.01
C SER A 321 -1.27 -19.27 15.78
N LEU A 322 -0.24 -19.98 15.28
CA LEU A 322 -0.31 -21.43 15.06
C LEU A 322 -0.19 -22.19 16.36
N ALA A 323 -0.92 -23.32 16.44
CA ALA A 323 -0.78 -24.25 17.55
C ALA A 323 0.61 -24.93 17.57
N ASP A 324 1.16 -25.26 16.40
CA ASP A 324 2.50 -25.82 16.22
C ASP A 324 3.06 -25.40 14.85
N ASN A 325 4.23 -24.79 14.85
CA ASN A 325 4.87 -24.30 13.63
C ASN A 325 5.52 -25.43 12.78
N ARG A 326 5.57 -26.66 13.28
CA ARG A 326 6.11 -27.81 12.53
C ARG A 326 5.17 -28.33 11.45
N GLY A 327 3.89 -27.98 11.52
CA GLY A 327 2.92 -28.34 10.50
C GLY A 327 1.66 -27.52 10.61
N TYR A 328 1.10 -27.12 9.48
CA TYR A 328 -0.14 -26.36 9.42
C TYR A 328 -0.88 -26.63 8.11
N THR A 329 -2.18 -26.42 8.18
CA THR A 329 -3.13 -26.75 7.12
C THR A 329 -3.81 -25.48 6.63
N LEU A 330 -3.83 -25.26 5.32
CA LEU A 330 -4.54 -24.17 4.67
C LEU A 330 -5.57 -24.73 3.70
N ARG A 331 -6.72 -24.09 3.60
CA ARG A 331 -7.77 -24.43 2.64
C ARG A 331 -7.77 -23.40 1.52
N VAL A 332 -7.73 -23.89 0.30
CA VAL A 332 -7.84 -23.06 -0.90
C VAL A 332 -9.09 -23.42 -1.67
N HIS A 333 -9.93 -22.45 -1.89
CA HIS A 333 -11.11 -22.56 -2.73
C HIS A 333 -10.76 -22.18 -4.16
N TYR A 334 -10.99 -23.11 -5.08
CA TYR A 334 -10.80 -22.89 -6.51
C TYR A 334 -12.15 -22.85 -7.22
N SER A 335 -12.39 -21.79 -8.01
CA SER A 335 -13.49 -21.73 -8.95
C SER A 335 -12.94 -21.82 -10.36
N LEU A 336 -13.35 -22.85 -11.11
CA LEU A 336 -13.00 -22.99 -12.54
C LEU A 336 -14.24 -22.62 -13.35
N SER A 337 -14.24 -21.49 -14.05
CA SER A 337 -15.43 -20.90 -14.64
C SER A 337 -15.32 -20.71 -16.15
N GLN A 338 -16.43 -20.89 -16.85
CA GLN A 338 -16.57 -20.42 -18.21
C GLN A 338 -16.71 -18.90 -18.21
N LEU A 339 -15.98 -18.22 -19.12
CA LEU A 339 -16.19 -16.80 -19.34
C LEU A 339 -17.61 -16.55 -19.90
N PRO A 340 -18.25 -15.41 -19.55
CA PRO A 340 -19.55 -15.07 -20.08
C PRO A 340 -19.55 -15.04 -21.64
N GLU A 341 -20.51 -15.69 -22.27
CA GLU A 341 -20.70 -15.68 -23.74
C GLU A 341 -21.50 -14.47 -24.23
N LYS A 342 -21.68 -13.44 -23.38
CA LYS A 342 -22.46 -12.26 -23.68
C LYS A 342 -21.68 -11.22 -24.46
N ASP A 343 -22.40 -10.36 -25.19
CA ASP A 343 -21.88 -9.17 -25.85
C ASP A 343 -21.57 -8.04 -24.85
N TYR A 344 -20.81 -8.33 -23.76
CA TYR A 344 -20.30 -7.29 -22.87
C TYR A 344 -19.45 -6.31 -23.67
N ARG A 345 -19.73 -5.03 -23.55
CA ARG A 345 -18.97 -3.95 -24.19
C ARG A 345 -17.97 -3.34 -23.20
N PRO A 346 -16.67 -3.54 -23.41
CA PRO A 346 -15.65 -2.81 -22.67
C PRO A 346 -15.83 -1.31 -22.85
N ARG A 347 -15.52 -0.53 -21.82
CA ARG A 347 -15.56 0.92 -21.86
C ARG A 347 -14.15 1.48 -21.70
N LEU A 348 -13.77 2.45 -22.55
CA LEU A 348 -12.45 3.09 -22.48
C LEU A 348 -12.29 3.85 -21.16
N ALA A 349 -11.10 3.73 -20.59
CA ALA A 349 -10.71 4.50 -19.41
C ALA A 349 -10.34 5.94 -19.81
N ASP A 350 -10.48 6.83 -18.83
CA ASP A 350 -10.06 8.22 -18.92
C ASP A 350 -9.26 8.58 -17.67
N ASP A 351 -8.12 9.24 -17.82
CA ASP A 351 -7.20 9.55 -16.72
C ASP A 351 -7.74 10.59 -15.71
N ARG A 352 -8.83 11.28 -16.07
CA ARG A 352 -9.54 12.21 -15.21
C ARG A 352 -10.48 11.54 -14.22
N ILE A 353 -10.75 10.25 -14.39
CA ILE A 353 -11.74 9.49 -13.60
C ILE A 353 -11.10 8.19 -13.10
N GLY A 354 -11.07 8.02 -11.80
CA GLY A 354 -10.37 6.93 -11.12
C GLY A 354 -11.08 5.58 -11.20
N TYR A 355 -10.76 4.80 -12.20
CA TYR A 355 -11.18 3.40 -12.33
C TYR A 355 -9.97 2.47 -12.31
N PHE A 356 -10.12 1.26 -11.72
CA PHE A 356 -9.25 0.15 -12.03
C PHE A 356 -9.39 -0.23 -13.50
N ILE A 357 -8.29 -0.65 -14.11
CA ILE A 357 -8.23 -0.87 -15.54
C ILE A 357 -7.74 -2.26 -15.91
N THR A 358 -8.28 -2.78 -17.00
CA THR A 358 -7.73 -3.88 -17.77
C THR A 358 -7.05 -3.30 -19.00
N ALA A 359 -5.74 -3.50 -19.13
CA ALA A 359 -4.95 -2.89 -20.18
C ALA A 359 -4.22 -3.93 -21.02
N TYR A 360 -4.08 -3.65 -22.32
CA TYR A 360 -3.25 -4.42 -23.23
C TYR A 360 -2.60 -3.52 -24.27
N GLN A 361 -1.49 -3.97 -24.86
CA GLN A 361 -0.84 -3.29 -25.96
C GLN A 361 -1.41 -3.78 -27.30
N ASP A 362 -1.98 -2.88 -28.08
CA ASP A 362 -2.50 -3.15 -29.42
C ASP A 362 -1.42 -2.91 -30.47
N LEU A 363 -0.84 -4.00 -30.97
CA LEU A 363 0.24 -3.94 -31.94
C LEU A 363 -0.22 -3.64 -33.37
N SER A 364 -1.53 -3.56 -33.60
CA SER A 364 -2.09 -3.17 -34.90
C SER A 364 -2.26 -1.65 -35.06
N LYS A 365 -1.93 -0.86 -34.03
CA LYS A 365 -1.99 0.60 -34.08
C LYS A 365 -0.68 1.17 -34.66
N ASP A 366 -0.80 1.89 -35.75
CA ASP A 366 0.29 2.60 -36.43
C ASP A 366 0.28 4.12 -36.20
N ASP A 367 -0.64 4.60 -35.38
CA ASP A 367 -0.71 6.02 -35.05
C ASP A 367 0.41 6.45 -34.09
N ARG A 368 0.74 7.74 -34.07
CA ARG A 368 1.73 8.32 -33.17
C ARG A 368 1.30 8.35 -31.72
N GLY A 369 0.14 7.79 -31.40
CA GLY A 369 -0.43 7.74 -30.08
C GLY A 369 0.10 6.57 -29.24
N ASP A 370 -0.39 6.49 -28.02
CA ASP A 370 -0.14 5.39 -27.09
C ASP A 370 -0.72 4.08 -27.67
N SER A 371 0.11 3.04 -27.77
CA SER A 371 -0.31 1.71 -28.25
C SER A 371 -1.16 0.94 -27.23
N PHE A 372 -1.23 1.40 -25.99
CA PHE A 372 -2.05 0.76 -24.98
C PHE A 372 -3.54 1.09 -25.13
N VAL A 373 -4.35 0.04 -24.97
CA VAL A 373 -5.81 0.15 -24.81
C VAL A 373 -6.12 -0.13 -23.35
N ARG A 374 -6.88 0.76 -22.72
CA ARG A 374 -7.27 0.68 -21.31
C ARG A 374 -8.77 0.66 -21.21
N TYR A 375 -9.32 -0.40 -20.65
CA TYR A 375 -10.73 -0.51 -20.32
C TYR A 375 -10.93 -0.34 -18.82
N ILE A 376 -11.97 0.39 -18.40
CA ILE A 376 -12.37 0.42 -16.99
C ILE A 376 -12.91 -0.95 -16.58
N ASN A 377 -12.63 -1.35 -15.35
CA ASN A 377 -13.26 -2.52 -14.76
C ASN A 377 -14.65 -2.11 -14.25
N ARG A 378 -15.70 -2.82 -14.69
CA ARG A 378 -17.08 -2.54 -14.30
C ARG A 378 -18.01 -3.74 -14.47
N TRP A 379 -19.14 -3.72 -13.78
CA TRP A 379 -20.22 -4.71 -13.94
C TRP A 379 -20.95 -4.53 -15.27
N ASP A 380 -21.49 -5.64 -15.78
CA ASP A 380 -22.42 -5.62 -16.90
C ASP A 380 -23.83 -5.28 -16.40
N LEU A 381 -24.24 -4.03 -16.59
CA LEU A 381 -25.56 -3.55 -16.21
C LEU A 381 -26.38 -3.12 -17.45
N GLU A 382 -27.48 -3.83 -17.70
CA GLU A 382 -28.46 -3.50 -18.73
C GLU A 382 -29.79 -3.12 -18.12
N LYS A 383 -30.46 -2.10 -18.65
CA LYS A 383 -31.81 -1.71 -18.23
C LYS A 383 -32.81 -2.79 -18.52
N GLN A 384 -33.71 -3.06 -17.59
CA GLN A 384 -34.88 -3.93 -17.77
C GLN A 384 -35.84 -3.31 -18.83
N ASP A 385 -36.07 -1.98 -18.75
CA ASP A 385 -36.73 -1.21 -19.79
C ASP A 385 -35.73 -0.24 -20.46
N PRO A 386 -35.21 -0.57 -21.66
CA PRO A 386 -34.25 0.26 -22.37
C PRO A 386 -34.78 1.62 -22.83
N LYS A 387 -36.08 1.84 -22.80
CA LYS A 387 -36.71 3.10 -23.20
C LYS A 387 -36.95 4.05 -22.03
N ALA A 388 -37.01 3.55 -20.81
CA ALA A 388 -37.19 4.38 -19.63
C ALA A 388 -35.95 5.19 -19.32
N LEU A 389 -36.10 6.45 -18.91
CA LEU A 389 -34.99 7.29 -18.43
C LEU A 389 -34.32 6.63 -17.21
N ILE A 390 -35.09 6.12 -16.27
CA ILE A 390 -34.63 5.37 -15.09
C ILE A 390 -35.34 4.02 -15.11
N SER A 391 -34.58 2.93 -14.99
CA SER A 391 -35.11 1.56 -14.95
C SER A 391 -34.34 0.72 -13.92
N ARG A 392 -34.90 -0.33 -13.41
CA ARG A 392 -34.12 -1.38 -12.75
C ARG A 392 -33.18 -2.04 -13.76
N PRO A 393 -32.05 -2.58 -13.32
CA PRO A 393 -31.25 -3.47 -14.17
C PRO A 393 -32.00 -4.80 -14.41
N LYS A 394 -31.68 -5.48 -15.49
CA LYS A 394 -32.15 -6.85 -15.75
C LYS A 394 -31.65 -7.81 -14.68
N LYS A 395 -30.38 -7.63 -14.25
CA LYS A 395 -29.73 -8.38 -13.19
C LYS A 395 -29.05 -7.35 -12.26
N PRO A 396 -29.52 -7.17 -11.02
CA PRO A 396 -28.86 -6.30 -10.06
C PRO A 396 -27.55 -6.90 -9.59
N ILE A 397 -26.64 -6.05 -9.08
CA ILE A 397 -25.46 -6.46 -8.33
C ILE A 397 -25.96 -6.86 -6.93
N VAL A 398 -25.80 -8.13 -6.56
CA VAL A 398 -26.30 -8.65 -5.28
C VAL A 398 -25.13 -8.91 -4.35
N PHE A 399 -25.13 -8.25 -3.18
CA PHE A 399 -24.20 -8.56 -2.11
C PHE A 399 -24.87 -9.37 -1.02
N TRP A 400 -24.18 -10.40 -0.54
CA TRP A 400 -24.62 -11.24 0.56
C TRP A 400 -23.82 -10.92 1.81
N ILE A 401 -24.51 -10.50 2.89
CA ILE A 401 -23.86 -10.34 4.19
C ILE A 401 -23.68 -11.74 4.78
N ASP A 402 -22.43 -12.09 5.07
CA ASP A 402 -22.03 -13.37 5.65
C ASP A 402 -22.77 -13.61 6.99
N ASN A 403 -23.17 -14.85 7.23
CA ASN A 403 -23.84 -15.25 8.47
C ASN A 403 -22.92 -15.17 9.71
N ALA A 404 -21.57 -15.11 9.53
CA ALA A 404 -20.60 -14.86 10.59
C ALA A 404 -20.60 -13.39 11.07
N VAL A 405 -21.18 -12.44 10.34
CA VAL A 405 -21.29 -11.04 10.77
C VAL A 405 -22.19 -10.93 12.01
N PRO A 406 -21.72 -10.31 13.11
CA PRO A 406 -22.56 -10.07 14.30
C PRO A 406 -23.82 -9.27 13.95
N LEU A 407 -24.94 -9.62 14.57
CA LEU A 407 -26.25 -9.03 14.27
C LEU A 407 -26.25 -7.49 14.41
N GLU A 408 -25.51 -6.98 15.40
CA GLU A 408 -25.47 -5.56 15.70
C GLU A 408 -24.86 -4.69 14.58
N TYR A 409 -24.12 -5.27 13.62
CA TYR A 409 -23.45 -4.52 12.54
C TYR A 409 -24.11 -4.67 11.17
N ARG A 410 -25.01 -5.66 11.01
CA ARG A 410 -25.62 -6.00 9.71
C ARG A 410 -26.38 -4.84 9.08
N ASP A 411 -27.10 -4.06 9.88
CA ASP A 411 -27.88 -2.91 9.37
C ASP A 411 -26.92 -1.80 8.86
N ALA A 412 -25.86 -1.45 9.60
CA ALA A 412 -24.90 -0.46 9.16
C ALA A 412 -24.16 -0.88 7.88
N MET A 413 -23.81 -2.16 7.76
CA MET A 413 -23.22 -2.71 6.55
C MET A 413 -24.17 -2.65 5.37
N LYS A 414 -25.43 -3.05 5.56
CA LYS A 414 -26.48 -2.95 4.53
C LYS A 414 -26.67 -1.52 4.05
N GLU A 415 -26.70 -0.55 4.96
CA GLU A 415 -26.85 0.87 4.63
C GLU A 415 -25.64 1.36 3.80
N GLY A 416 -24.41 0.99 4.19
CA GLY A 416 -23.19 1.32 3.45
C GLY A 416 -23.21 0.78 2.01
N ILE A 417 -23.61 -0.48 1.82
CA ILE A 417 -23.74 -1.08 0.48
C ILE A 417 -24.79 -0.34 -0.37
N LEU A 418 -25.95 -0.07 0.21
CA LEU A 418 -27.08 0.56 -0.51
C LEU A 418 -26.86 2.04 -0.80
N MET A 419 -25.91 2.68 -0.16
CA MET A 419 -25.57 4.09 -0.36
C MET A 419 -25.29 4.41 -1.85
N TRP A 420 -24.69 3.48 -2.59
CA TRP A 420 -24.35 3.62 -4.00
C TRP A 420 -25.55 3.67 -4.94
N ASN A 421 -26.73 3.19 -4.52
CA ASN A 421 -27.92 3.30 -5.36
C ASN A 421 -28.26 4.76 -5.70
N LYS A 422 -27.85 5.73 -4.88
CA LYS A 422 -27.98 7.16 -5.17
C LYS A 422 -27.14 7.55 -6.41
N ALA A 423 -25.91 7.06 -6.50
CA ALA A 423 -25.05 7.31 -7.67
C ALA A 423 -25.60 6.64 -8.93
N PHE A 424 -26.12 5.41 -8.81
CA PHE A 424 -26.71 4.69 -9.94
C PHE A 424 -27.95 5.39 -10.53
N LEU A 425 -28.71 6.15 -9.73
CA LEU A 425 -29.82 6.97 -10.25
C LEU A 425 -29.33 7.98 -11.30
N LYS A 426 -28.13 8.56 -11.12
CA LYS A 426 -27.50 9.48 -12.10
C LYS A 426 -27.07 8.77 -13.39
N ALA A 427 -26.78 7.48 -13.32
CA ALA A 427 -26.53 6.63 -14.49
C ALA A 427 -27.82 6.08 -15.14
N GLY A 428 -28.99 6.38 -14.57
CA GLY A 428 -30.29 5.94 -15.08
C GLY A 428 -30.74 4.57 -14.58
N PHE A 429 -30.19 4.09 -13.47
CA PHE A 429 -30.61 2.86 -12.81
C PHE A 429 -31.18 3.14 -11.43
N LYS A 430 -32.29 2.49 -11.08
CA LYS A 430 -32.77 2.40 -9.70
C LYS A 430 -32.61 0.98 -9.22
N ASP A 431 -32.35 0.82 -7.93
CA ASP A 431 -32.16 -0.49 -7.30
C ASP A 431 -31.10 -1.32 -8.07
N ALA A 432 -29.97 -0.67 -8.41
CA ALA A 432 -28.87 -1.33 -9.12
C ALA A 432 -28.16 -2.35 -8.24
N ILE A 433 -28.13 -2.07 -6.93
CA ILE A 433 -27.53 -2.92 -5.90
C ILE A 433 -28.61 -3.42 -4.96
N GLU A 434 -28.59 -4.73 -4.70
CA GLU A 434 -29.41 -5.41 -3.70
C GLU A 434 -28.51 -6.01 -2.61
N VAL A 435 -29.04 -6.05 -1.38
CA VAL A 435 -28.37 -6.69 -0.24
C VAL A 435 -29.24 -7.83 0.28
N ARG A 436 -28.61 -8.96 0.49
CA ARG A 436 -29.24 -10.17 1.04
C ARG A 436 -28.45 -10.66 2.24
N GLN A 437 -29.13 -11.35 3.14
CA GLN A 437 -28.48 -12.03 4.27
C GLN A 437 -28.19 -13.48 3.89
N MET A 438 -26.97 -13.94 4.09
CA MET A 438 -26.62 -15.36 3.96
C MET A 438 -27.37 -16.16 5.02
N PRO A 439 -28.11 -17.21 4.64
CA PRO A 439 -28.79 -18.09 5.60
C PRO A 439 -27.78 -18.85 6.47
N ASP A 440 -28.15 -19.14 7.71
CA ASP A 440 -27.28 -19.90 8.61
C ASP A 440 -27.07 -21.36 8.14
N ASP A 441 -28.03 -21.89 7.37
CA ASP A 441 -27.98 -23.23 6.74
C ASP A 441 -27.52 -23.20 5.27
N ALA A 442 -26.87 -22.11 4.83
CA ALA A 442 -26.36 -21.99 3.47
C ALA A 442 -25.44 -23.17 3.13
N THR A 443 -25.65 -23.74 1.95
CA THR A 443 -24.85 -24.90 1.48
C THR A 443 -23.75 -24.49 0.50
N TRP A 444 -23.53 -23.20 0.34
CA TRP A 444 -22.48 -22.61 -0.50
C TRP A 444 -21.45 -21.88 0.38
N ASP A 445 -20.22 -21.78 -0.12
CA ASP A 445 -19.11 -21.13 0.57
C ASP A 445 -19.06 -19.65 0.17
N PRO A 446 -18.75 -18.70 1.06
CA PRO A 446 -18.52 -17.31 0.70
C PRO A 446 -17.47 -17.06 -0.40
N ALA A 447 -16.56 -17.99 -0.65
CA ALA A 447 -15.59 -17.89 -1.75
C ALA A 447 -16.11 -18.43 -3.11
N ASP A 448 -17.37 -18.85 -3.17
CA ASP A 448 -18.00 -19.34 -4.41
C ASP A 448 -18.27 -18.17 -5.36
N ILE A 449 -17.61 -18.14 -6.51
CA ILE A 449 -17.67 -17.04 -7.52
C ILE A 449 -19.08 -16.62 -7.97
N ARG A 450 -20.11 -17.36 -7.60
CA ARG A 450 -21.50 -17.04 -7.93
C ARG A 450 -22.16 -16.05 -6.97
N TYR A 451 -21.50 -15.72 -5.85
CA TYR A 451 -22.05 -14.91 -4.76
C TYR A 451 -21.05 -13.83 -4.35
N ASN A 452 -21.38 -12.57 -4.57
CA ASN A 452 -20.56 -11.49 -3.99
C ASN A 452 -20.85 -11.43 -2.49
N THR A 453 -19.85 -11.55 -1.66
CA THR A 453 -20.00 -11.66 -0.20
C THR A 453 -19.32 -10.54 0.56
N VAL A 454 -19.94 -10.12 1.68
CA VAL A 454 -19.30 -9.30 2.69
C VAL A 454 -18.93 -10.20 3.85
N ARG A 455 -17.66 -10.61 3.89
CA ARG A 455 -17.14 -11.64 4.79
C ARG A 455 -16.63 -11.06 6.09
N TRP A 456 -16.85 -11.79 7.17
CA TRP A 456 -16.35 -11.45 8.49
C TRP A 456 -15.17 -12.36 8.85
N ILE A 457 -13.98 -11.80 8.94
CA ILE A 457 -12.75 -12.55 9.23
C ILE A 457 -12.15 -12.16 10.57
N ASN A 458 -11.27 -12.99 11.11
CA ASN A 458 -10.53 -12.70 12.32
C ASN A 458 -9.03 -12.79 12.05
N THR A 459 -8.30 -11.77 12.44
CA THR A 459 -6.84 -11.73 12.36
C THR A 459 -6.25 -11.32 13.71
N VAL A 460 -4.93 -11.47 13.88
CA VAL A 460 -4.22 -10.96 15.06
C VAL A 460 -3.49 -9.65 14.76
N ASP A 461 -3.26 -9.36 13.48
CA ASP A 461 -2.43 -8.25 13.00
C ASP A 461 -2.97 -7.56 11.75
N GLY A 462 -4.19 -7.91 11.30
CA GLY A 462 -4.79 -7.39 10.08
C GLY A 462 -5.23 -5.93 10.21
N TYR A 463 -6.39 -5.69 10.79
CA TYR A 463 -7.02 -4.35 10.90
C TYR A 463 -7.34 -3.71 9.55
N PHE A 464 -8.10 -4.37 8.73
CA PHE A 464 -8.45 -3.84 7.41
C PHE A 464 -9.92 -4.16 7.04
N ALA A 465 -10.43 -3.41 6.09
CA ALA A 465 -11.46 -3.85 5.17
C ALA A 465 -10.83 -3.86 3.76
N MET A 466 -11.32 -4.70 2.87
CA MET A 466 -10.80 -4.84 1.53
C MET A 466 -11.89 -5.33 0.57
N GLY A 467 -12.06 -4.66 -0.57
CA GLY A 467 -13.06 -5.00 -1.59
C GLY A 467 -12.45 -5.49 -2.91
N PRO A 468 -11.81 -6.67 -2.96
CA PRO A 468 -11.30 -7.22 -4.21
C PRO A 468 -12.41 -7.63 -5.17
N SER A 469 -12.13 -7.53 -6.47
CA SER A 469 -13.01 -8.03 -7.52
C SER A 469 -12.30 -8.97 -8.48
N ARG A 470 -13.03 -9.95 -9.03
CA ARG A 470 -12.58 -10.86 -10.07
C ARG A 470 -13.02 -10.33 -11.42
N VAL A 471 -12.08 -10.15 -12.32
CA VAL A 471 -12.30 -9.43 -13.56
C VAL A 471 -11.98 -10.34 -14.75
N ASN A 472 -12.79 -10.27 -15.79
CA ASN A 472 -12.45 -10.87 -17.07
C ASN A 472 -11.25 -10.14 -17.69
N PRO A 473 -10.06 -10.76 -17.80
CA PRO A 473 -8.85 -10.06 -18.24
C PRO A 473 -8.84 -9.72 -19.74
N LEU A 474 -9.86 -10.13 -20.46
CA LEU A 474 -10.05 -9.76 -21.87
C LEU A 474 -10.83 -8.47 -22.04
N THR A 475 -11.74 -8.14 -21.11
CA THR A 475 -12.76 -7.11 -21.30
C THR A 475 -12.88 -6.09 -20.19
N GLY A 476 -12.39 -6.39 -18.98
CA GLY A 476 -12.61 -5.58 -17.80
C GLY A 476 -14.01 -5.76 -17.17
N GLU A 477 -14.79 -6.77 -17.59
CA GLU A 477 -16.04 -7.10 -16.92
C GLU A 477 -15.77 -7.66 -15.53
N ILE A 478 -16.37 -7.06 -14.49
CA ILE A 478 -16.33 -7.61 -13.14
C ILE A 478 -17.30 -8.78 -13.07
N LEU A 479 -16.81 -9.93 -12.62
CA LEU A 479 -17.56 -11.19 -12.59
C LEU A 479 -17.99 -11.57 -11.17
N ASP A 480 -17.21 -11.14 -10.17
CA ASP A 480 -17.39 -11.45 -8.77
C ASP A 480 -16.66 -10.41 -7.91
N ALA A 481 -17.12 -10.23 -6.67
CA ALA A 481 -16.48 -9.32 -5.73
C ALA A 481 -16.78 -9.72 -4.29
N ASP A 482 -15.74 -9.91 -3.50
CA ASP A 482 -15.83 -10.18 -2.08
C ASP A 482 -15.29 -9.00 -1.26
N ILE A 483 -15.98 -8.64 -0.20
CA ILE A 483 -15.52 -7.64 0.75
C ILE A 483 -15.11 -8.36 2.03
N LEU A 484 -13.88 -8.15 2.45
CA LEU A 484 -13.36 -8.69 3.70
C LEU A 484 -13.41 -7.61 4.78
N VAL A 485 -14.01 -7.93 5.92
CA VAL A 485 -14.05 -7.04 7.09
C VAL A 485 -13.41 -7.78 8.26
N ASP A 486 -12.31 -7.23 8.77
CA ASP A 486 -11.62 -7.82 9.91
C ASP A 486 -12.33 -7.50 11.23
N ALA A 487 -12.71 -8.55 11.95
CA ALA A 487 -13.33 -8.46 13.26
C ALA A 487 -12.44 -7.79 14.31
N SER A 488 -11.11 -7.91 14.17
CA SER A 488 -10.16 -7.27 15.09
C SER A 488 -10.23 -5.76 15.00
N PHE A 489 -10.39 -5.25 13.79
CA PHE A 489 -10.64 -3.85 13.52
C PHE A 489 -11.90 -3.36 14.24
N VAL A 490 -13.05 -4.02 14.04
CA VAL A 490 -14.32 -3.63 14.69
C VAL A 490 -14.26 -3.82 16.22
N ARG A 491 -13.56 -4.85 16.71
CA ARG A 491 -13.32 -5.03 18.16
C ARG A 491 -12.44 -3.92 18.74
N ALA A 492 -11.44 -3.45 18.01
CA ALA A 492 -10.62 -2.31 18.43
C ALA A 492 -11.47 -1.04 18.58
N LEU A 493 -12.34 -0.75 17.60
CA LEU A 493 -13.32 0.33 17.67
C LEU A 493 -14.20 0.24 18.94
N LYS A 494 -14.72 -0.93 19.23
CA LYS A 494 -15.59 -1.17 20.41
C LYS A 494 -14.82 -1.14 21.73
N ASN A 495 -13.57 -1.58 21.75
CA ASN A 495 -12.74 -1.58 22.96
C ASN A 495 -12.28 -0.18 23.34
N GLU A 496 -11.89 0.65 22.39
CA GLU A 496 -11.58 2.05 22.62
C GLU A 496 -12.79 2.78 23.21
N TYR A 497 -13.99 2.51 22.72
CA TYR A 497 -15.21 3.02 23.29
C TYR A 497 -15.43 2.58 24.75
N ARG A 498 -15.33 1.27 25.03
CA ARG A 498 -15.54 0.74 26.38
C ARG A 498 -14.56 1.31 27.40
N LYS A 499 -13.31 1.52 27.00
CA LYS A 499 -12.31 2.19 27.83
C LYS A 499 -12.66 3.64 28.14
N ILE A 500 -13.41 4.31 27.27
CA ILE A 500 -13.78 5.72 27.41
C ILE A 500 -15.05 5.91 28.24
N VAL A 501 -16.03 5.01 28.15
CA VAL A 501 -17.40 5.22 28.66
C VAL A 501 -17.80 4.23 29.76
N GLN A 502 -17.18 3.04 29.83
CA GLN A 502 -17.51 2.02 30.84
C GLN A 502 -16.25 1.54 31.54
N PRO A 503 -16.04 1.88 32.84
CA PRO A 503 -14.97 1.25 33.61
C PRO A 503 -15.21 -0.25 33.69
N SER A 504 -14.32 -1.06 33.12
CA SER A 504 -14.51 -2.50 33.05
C SER A 504 -13.93 -3.22 34.25
N GLN A 505 -14.70 -4.19 34.76
CA GLN A 505 -14.22 -5.17 35.73
C GLN A 505 -13.53 -6.41 35.09
N THR A 506 -13.38 -6.45 33.77
CA THR A 506 -12.77 -7.57 33.06
C THR A 506 -11.79 -7.09 32.00
N GLN A 507 -10.53 -7.41 32.24
CA GLN A 507 -9.41 -7.17 31.34
C GLN A 507 -9.52 -8.10 30.11
N SER A 508 -9.72 -7.56 28.94
CA SER A 508 -9.31 -8.21 27.70
C SER A 508 -8.43 -7.22 26.94
N GLN A 509 -7.16 -7.52 26.92
CA GLN A 509 -6.14 -6.69 26.29
C GLN A 509 -5.92 -7.12 24.86
N THR A 510 -6.42 -6.33 23.93
CA THR A 510 -5.80 -6.18 22.62
C THR A 510 -5.40 -4.72 22.52
N THR A 511 -4.18 -4.41 22.85
CA THR A 511 -3.71 -3.03 22.86
C THR A 511 -3.42 -2.55 21.45
N LEU A 512 -3.83 -1.33 21.12
CA LEU A 512 -3.45 -0.61 19.92
C LEU A 512 -1.91 -0.63 19.72
N SER A 513 -1.14 -0.64 20.82
CA SER A 513 0.32 -0.76 20.78
C SER A 513 0.82 -2.11 20.26
N ALA A 514 0.11 -3.22 20.52
CA ALA A 514 0.44 -4.52 19.92
C ALA A 514 0.22 -4.52 18.41
N LEU A 515 -0.73 -3.71 17.95
CA LEU A 515 -1.08 -3.50 16.56
C LEU A 515 -0.08 -2.64 15.80
N MET A 516 0.36 -1.56 16.45
CA MET A 516 1.39 -0.69 15.91
C MET A 516 2.77 -1.38 15.80
N GLN A 517 2.95 -2.55 16.40
CA GLN A 517 4.20 -3.33 16.31
C GLN A 517 4.35 -4.13 15.01
N ASN A 518 3.30 -4.28 14.22
CA ASN A 518 3.39 -5.10 13.01
C ASN A 518 3.77 -4.29 11.76
N ARG A 519 5.02 -3.86 11.73
CA ARG A 519 5.62 -3.06 10.65
C ARG A 519 5.78 -3.80 9.30
N LEU A 520 5.66 -5.13 9.30
CA LEU A 520 6.04 -5.93 8.13
C LEU A 520 5.12 -5.72 6.92
N LEU A 521 3.82 -5.59 7.15
CA LEU A 521 2.85 -5.36 6.07
C LEU A 521 2.91 -3.94 5.53
N CYS A 522 2.98 -2.94 6.42
CA CYS A 522 2.87 -1.54 6.02
C CYS A 522 4.22 -0.91 5.63
N ALA A 523 5.33 -1.33 6.23
CA ALA A 523 6.65 -0.78 5.93
C ALA A 523 7.24 -1.27 4.60
N ASN A 524 6.83 -2.43 4.11
CA ASN A 524 7.39 -3.04 2.89
C ASN A 524 6.52 -2.82 1.64
N GLY A 525 5.28 -2.37 1.77
CA GLY A 525 4.39 -2.08 0.65
C GLY A 525 4.83 -0.87 -0.18
N LEU A 526 5.50 0.09 0.43
CA LEU A 526 5.82 1.38 -0.19
C LEU A 526 7.33 1.59 -0.39
N ASP A 527 8.20 0.81 0.25
CA ASP A 527 9.65 0.95 0.17
C ASP A 527 10.33 -0.26 -0.46
N GLY A 528 10.40 -0.28 -1.79
CA GLY A 528 11.24 -1.22 -2.54
C GLY A 528 12.75 -0.92 -2.47
N LYS A 529 13.24 -0.07 -1.55
CA LYS A 529 14.67 0.23 -1.41
C LYS A 529 15.12 0.23 0.06
N ASN A 530 15.91 -0.78 0.34
CA ASN A 530 16.62 -1.04 1.58
C ASN A 530 17.36 0.17 2.17
N ASN A 531 17.04 0.52 3.41
CA ASN A 531 18.02 1.06 4.33
C ASN A 531 17.74 0.50 5.73
N GLY A 532 18.46 -0.55 6.09
CA GLY A 532 18.61 -0.96 7.49
C GLY A 532 17.70 -2.09 8.00
N VAL A 533 16.97 -2.78 7.13
CA VAL A 533 16.23 -4.01 7.52
C VAL A 533 17.15 -5.23 7.42
N PRO A 534 17.14 -6.18 8.38
CA PRO A 534 17.90 -7.41 8.28
C PRO A 534 17.61 -8.12 6.95
N LYS A 535 18.64 -8.71 6.33
CA LYS A 535 18.48 -9.47 5.07
C LYS A 535 17.34 -10.46 5.22
N GLN A 536 16.26 -10.20 4.48
CA GLN A 536 15.10 -11.09 4.43
C GLN A 536 15.39 -12.27 3.50
N MET A 537 14.81 -13.40 3.83
CA MET A 537 14.93 -14.64 3.09
C MET A 537 14.23 -14.60 1.73
N PRO A 538 14.67 -15.34 0.71
CA PRO A 538 14.12 -15.28 -0.66
C PRO A 538 12.60 -15.48 -0.76
N GLY A 539 12.01 -16.37 0.04
CA GLY A 539 10.56 -16.61 0.03
C GLY A 539 9.73 -15.51 0.69
N GLN A 540 10.26 -14.85 1.73
CA GLN A 540 9.59 -13.71 2.36
C GLN A 540 9.51 -12.50 1.43
N GLN A 541 10.52 -12.30 0.56
CA GLN A 541 10.52 -11.20 -0.39
C GLN A 541 9.40 -11.34 -1.42
N GLU A 542 9.08 -12.54 -1.86
CA GLU A 542 8.00 -12.78 -2.82
C GLU A 542 6.61 -12.61 -2.19
N LEU A 543 6.41 -13.09 -0.96
CA LEU A 543 5.20 -12.80 -0.19
C LEU A 543 5.04 -11.29 0.02
N LEU A 544 6.09 -10.61 0.44
CA LEU A 544 6.08 -9.16 0.65
C LEU A 544 5.84 -8.41 -0.67
N ASN A 545 6.39 -8.86 -1.79
CA ASN A 545 6.11 -8.28 -3.10
C ASN A 545 4.65 -8.48 -3.53
N ARG A 546 4.06 -9.64 -3.25
CA ARG A 546 2.64 -9.90 -3.51
C ARG A 546 1.74 -9.09 -2.60
N LEU A 547 2.02 -9.07 -1.30
CA LEU A 547 1.30 -8.25 -0.32
C LEU A 547 1.49 -6.76 -0.59
N SER A 548 2.68 -6.35 -1.05
CA SER A 548 2.95 -4.99 -1.52
C SER A 548 2.14 -4.62 -2.75
N LYS A 549 2.01 -5.55 -3.71
CA LYS A 549 1.14 -5.35 -4.86
C LYS A 549 -0.33 -5.26 -4.45
N MET A 550 -0.77 -6.14 -3.55
CA MET A 550 -2.12 -6.11 -3.00
C MET A 550 -2.34 -4.88 -2.10
N ALA A 551 -1.35 -4.49 -1.29
CA ALA A 551 -1.41 -3.26 -0.50
C ALA A 551 -1.45 -2.01 -1.40
N GLY A 552 -0.79 -2.02 -2.56
CA GLY A 552 -0.89 -0.96 -3.55
C GLY A 552 -2.22 -0.93 -4.31
N GLU A 553 -2.88 -2.08 -4.47
CA GLU A 553 -4.19 -2.19 -5.13
C GLU A 553 -5.36 -2.03 -4.13
N TYR A 554 -5.21 -2.48 -2.88
CA TYR A 554 -6.28 -2.60 -1.88
C TYR A 554 -5.94 -1.98 -0.52
N ASP A 555 -4.74 -1.43 -0.37
CA ASP A 555 -4.20 -0.74 0.80
C ASP A 555 -4.44 -1.45 2.16
N LEU A 556 -3.78 -2.57 2.36
CA LEU A 556 -3.84 -3.32 3.63
C LEU A 556 -3.36 -2.52 4.85
N CYS A 557 -2.71 -1.37 4.62
CA CYS A 557 -2.25 -0.46 5.69
C CYS A 557 -3.31 0.52 6.16
N TYR A 558 -4.41 0.65 5.41
CA TYR A 558 -5.54 1.52 5.73
C TYR A 558 -6.06 1.33 7.15
N GLY A 559 -6.26 0.09 7.56
CA GLY A 559 -6.95 -0.24 8.79
C GLY A 559 -6.24 0.20 10.07
N MET A 560 -4.92 0.24 10.09
CA MET A 560 -4.17 0.70 11.28
C MET A 560 -4.39 2.19 11.53
N GLU A 561 -4.27 3.01 10.49
CA GLU A 561 -4.50 4.45 10.62
C GLU A 561 -5.99 4.74 10.82
N ALA A 562 -6.88 4.00 10.17
CA ALA A 562 -8.30 4.05 10.38
C ALA A 562 -8.69 3.81 11.85
N ALA A 563 -8.06 2.83 12.51
CA ALA A 563 -8.25 2.58 13.94
C ALA A 563 -7.76 3.75 14.81
N ASN A 564 -6.62 4.38 14.46
CA ASN A 564 -6.11 5.57 15.14
C ASN A 564 -7.05 6.76 15.00
N GLN A 565 -7.56 7.01 13.78
CA GLN A 565 -8.51 8.08 13.51
C GLN A 565 -9.83 7.85 14.25
N PHE A 566 -10.31 6.61 14.28
CA PHE A 566 -11.49 6.27 15.07
C PHE A 566 -11.26 6.50 16.57
N ALA A 567 -10.11 6.04 17.11
CA ALA A 567 -9.75 6.27 18.51
C ALA A 567 -9.67 7.77 18.83
N LEU A 568 -9.13 8.58 17.92
CA LEU A 568 -9.11 10.05 18.05
C LEU A 568 -10.51 10.64 18.16
N GLY A 569 -11.44 10.26 17.29
CA GLY A 569 -12.82 10.74 17.35
C GLY A 569 -13.51 10.34 18.65
N SER A 570 -13.31 9.10 19.12
CA SER A 570 -13.80 8.62 20.41
C SER A 570 -13.23 9.45 21.58
N LEU A 571 -11.93 9.76 21.54
CA LEU A 571 -11.29 10.62 22.53
C LEU A 571 -11.82 12.06 22.47
N ALA A 572 -12.04 12.60 21.28
CA ALA A 572 -12.62 13.92 21.08
C ALA A 572 -14.02 14.01 21.71
N MET A 573 -14.86 12.98 21.51
CA MET A 573 -16.19 12.88 22.14
C MET A 573 -16.13 12.90 23.67
N SER A 574 -15.06 12.40 24.26
CA SER A 574 -14.89 12.34 25.73
C SER A 574 -14.14 13.54 26.31
N LEU A 575 -13.25 14.16 25.54
CA LEU A 575 -12.33 15.19 26.05
C LEU A 575 -12.70 16.62 25.64
N LEU A 576 -13.33 16.83 24.47
CA LEU A 576 -13.68 18.19 24.02
C LEU A 576 -14.96 18.75 24.67
N PRO A 577 -16.08 17.99 24.79
CA PRO A 577 -17.26 18.48 25.52
C PRO A 577 -17.02 18.54 27.03
N ASP A 578 -17.85 19.28 27.71
CA ASP A 578 -17.82 19.33 29.19
C ASP A 578 -18.48 18.10 29.83
N THR A 579 -19.32 17.40 29.09
CA THR A 579 -19.98 16.15 29.49
C THR A 579 -19.49 14.98 28.67
N MET A 580 -19.43 13.77 29.23
CA MET A 580 -19.11 12.54 28.54
C MET A 580 -20.18 12.20 27.50
N ALA A 581 -19.77 11.57 26.39
CA ALA A 581 -20.69 11.07 25.39
C ALA A 581 -21.62 9.99 25.93
N THR A 582 -22.88 10.00 25.46
CA THR A 582 -23.85 8.96 25.82
C THR A 582 -23.60 7.68 25.02
N PRO A 583 -24.05 6.50 25.53
CA PRO A 583 -23.96 5.24 24.79
C PRO A 583 -24.56 5.30 23.39
N ASP A 584 -25.67 6.02 23.22
CA ASP A 584 -26.34 6.16 21.91
C ASP A 584 -25.52 6.99 20.91
N GLN A 585 -24.88 8.08 21.38
CA GLN A 585 -23.99 8.87 20.54
C GLN A 585 -22.81 8.06 20.01
N VAL A 586 -22.28 7.19 20.83
CA VAL A 586 -21.15 6.35 20.44
C VAL A 586 -21.59 5.20 19.54
N LYS A 587 -22.75 4.59 19.80
CA LYS A 587 -23.33 3.61 18.90
C LYS A 587 -23.51 4.21 17.50
N GLU A 588 -24.05 5.45 17.43
CA GLU A 588 -24.21 6.14 16.14
C GLU A 588 -22.86 6.46 15.50
N TYR A 589 -21.85 6.86 16.26
CA TYR A 589 -20.49 7.07 15.76
C TYR A 589 -19.91 5.80 15.12
N ILE A 590 -20.04 4.64 15.79
CA ILE A 590 -19.62 3.34 15.26
C ILE A 590 -20.39 3.01 13.97
N ASN A 591 -21.70 3.23 13.95
CA ASN A 591 -22.54 2.95 12.78
C ASN A 591 -22.17 3.84 11.58
N GLN A 592 -21.93 5.15 11.80
CA GLN A 592 -21.47 6.05 10.74
C GLN A 592 -20.16 5.58 10.14
N TYR A 593 -19.23 5.15 10.98
CA TYR A 593 -17.94 4.69 10.54
C TYR A 593 -18.02 3.37 9.74
N LEU A 594 -18.78 2.39 10.23
CA LEU A 594 -19.00 1.13 9.51
C LEU A 594 -19.69 1.37 8.17
N ARG A 595 -20.69 2.27 8.10
CA ARG A 595 -21.33 2.66 6.83
C ARG A 595 -20.32 3.21 5.84
N LEU A 596 -19.43 4.11 6.30
CA LEU A 596 -18.40 4.69 5.44
C LEU A 596 -17.45 3.63 4.90
N ILE A 597 -16.89 2.79 5.76
CA ILE A 597 -15.93 1.76 5.33
C ILE A 597 -16.57 0.80 4.33
N ILE A 598 -17.77 0.31 4.62
CA ILE A 598 -18.45 -0.60 3.69
C ILE A 598 -18.78 0.12 2.38
N ALA A 599 -19.20 1.39 2.42
CA ALA A 599 -19.41 2.16 1.18
C ALA A 599 -18.11 2.33 0.38
N HIS A 600 -16.98 2.57 1.04
CA HIS A 600 -15.66 2.66 0.43
C HIS A 600 -15.30 1.34 -0.28
N GLU A 601 -15.37 0.21 0.42
CA GLU A 601 -15.04 -1.10 -0.15
C GLU A 601 -15.97 -1.49 -1.30
N VAL A 602 -17.26 -1.18 -1.18
CA VAL A 602 -18.20 -1.37 -2.30
C VAL A 602 -17.77 -0.53 -3.52
N GLY A 603 -17.29 0.70 -3.32
CA GLY A 603 -16.77 1.53 -4.41
C GLY A 603 -15.65 0.85 -5.19
N HIS A 604 -14.74 0.17 -4.50
CA HIS A 604 -13.70 -0.65 -5.15
C HIS A 604 -14.31 -1.79 -5.96
N THR A 605 -15.31 -2.47 -5.42
CA THR A 605 -16.02 -3.53 -6.14
C THR A 605 -16.87 -3.03 -7.31
N LEU A 606 -17.12 -1.72 -7.40
CA LEU A 606 -17.72 -1.07 -8.57
C LEU A 606 -16.69 -0.59 -9.59
N GLY A 607 -15.43 -0.85 -9.35
CA GLY A 607 -14.29 -0.52 -10.21
C GLY A 607 -13.58 0.80 -9.87
N LEU A 608 -13.99 1.52 -8.84
CA LEU A 608 -13.41 2.83 -8.49
C LEU A 608 -12.10 2.68 -7.71
N ARG A 609 -11.14 3.55 -8.02
CA ARG A 609 -9.91 3.76 -7.25
C ARG A 609 -10.12 4.82 -6.16
N HIS A 610 -9.17 4.96 -5.26
CA HIS A 610 -9.17 6.04 -4.29
C HIS A 610 -9.23 7.41 -4.95
N ASN A 611 -9.88 8.35 -4.28
CA ASN A 611 -9.88 9.77 -4.64
C ASN A 611 -9.54 10.63 -3.41
N PHE A 612 -8.26 10.92 -3.20
CA PHE A 612 -7.72 11.71 -2.08
C PHE A 612 -7.97 13.23 -2.20
N ARG A 613 -8.95 13.63 -3.00
CA ARG A 613 -9.59 14.96 -2.97
C ARG A 613 -11.03 14.88 -2.50
N GLY A 614 -11.44 13.70 -2.06
CA GLY A 614 -12.79 13.43 -1.55
C GLY A 614 -13.14 14.33 -0.37
N SER A 615 -12.19 14.64 0.49
CA SER A 615 -12.34 15.47 1.68
C SER A 615 -12.72 16.93 1.41
N THR A 616 -12.47 17.46 0.21
CA THR A 616 -12.41 18.91 -0.07
C THR A 616 -13.75 19.59 -0.39
N LEU A 617 -14.90 18.95 -0.17
CA LEU A 617 -16.22 19.47 -0.57
C LEU A 617 -16.65 20.73 0.17
N LEU A 618 -16.52 20.75 1.50
CA LEU A 618 -17.08 21.76 2.37
C LEU A 618 -15.99 22.64 2.99
N ALA A 619 -16.30 23.93 3.16
CA ALA A 619 -15.50 24.80 4.01
C ALA A 619 -15.61 24.31 5.48
N PRO A 620 -14.56 24.53 6.31
CA PRO A 620 -14.57 24.07 7.71
C PRO A 620 -15.82 24.50 8.48
N GLU A 621 -16.30 25.72 8.23
CA GLU A 621 -17.48 26.31 8.90
C GLU A 621 -18.79 25.61 8.52
N GLU A 622 -18.85 24.95 7.35
CA GLU A 622 -20.03 24.24 6.86
C GLU A 622 -20.12 22.81 7.39
N MET A 623 -18.99 22.18 7.73
CA MET A 623 -18.87 20.74 8.01
C MET A 623 -19.72 20.26 9.20
N ASN A 624 -19.99 21.15 10.16
CA ASN A 624 -20.79 20.84 11.34
C ASN A 624 -22.26 21.28 11.22
N ASN A 625 -22.68 21.76 10.04
CA ASN A 625 -24.06 22.06 9.74
C ASN A 625 -24.75 20.83 9.11
N THR A 626 -25.55 20.11 9.94
CA THR A 626 -26.21 18.86 9.50
C THR A 626 -27.28 19.06 8.42
N GLU A 627 -27.78 20.27 8.20
CA GLU A 627 -28.64 20.56 7.06
C GLU A 627 -27.84 20.60 5.75
N ILE A 628 -26.63 21.14 5.80
CA ILE A 628 -25.73 21.17 4.64
C ILE A 628 -25.25 19.74 4.33
N THR A 629 -24.76 19.02 5.35
CA THR A 629 -24.21 17.68 5.15
C THR A 629 -25.25 16.67 4.65
N LYS A 630 -26.51 16.78 5.09
CA LYS A 630 -27.61 15.93 4.59
C LYS A 630 -28.00 16.21 3.14
N ASN A 631 -27.81 17.44 2.65
CA ASN A 631 -28.20 17.81 1.30
C ASN A 631 -27.08 17.69 0.29
N LYS A 632 -25.87 18.16 0.64
CA LYS A 632 -24.70 18.18 -0.25
C LYS A 632 -23.79 16.94 -0.07
N GLY A 633 -23.84 16.29 1.06
CA GLY A 633 -22.81 15.36 1.52
C GLY A 633 -21.72 16.09 2.33
N LEU A 634 -20.92 15.33 3.05
CA LEU A 634 -19.76 15.83 3.78
C LEU A 634 -18.50 15.90 2.88
N THR A 635 -18.42 14.99 1.90
CA THR A 635 -17.25 14.77 1.03
C THR A 635 -17.64 14.74 -0.43
N THR A 636 -16.68 14.98 -1.35
CA THR A 636 -16.91 14.80 -2.80
C THR A 636 -16.93 13.33 -3.18
N SER A 637 -16.21 12.49 -2.43
CA SER A 637 -16.11 11.05 -2.66
C SER A 637 -15.95 10.29 -1.35
N VAL A 638 -16.59 9.12 -1.25
CA VAL A 638 -16.34 8.15 -0.19
C VAL A 638 -15.12 7.28 -0.49
N MET A 639 -14.50 7.44 -1.66
CA MET A 639 -13.26 6.75 -2.03
C MET A 639 -12.01 7.43 -1.48
N ASP A 640 -12.15 8.39 -0.58
CA ASP A 640 -11.09 8.99 0.21
C ASP A 640 -10.99 8.32 1.58
N TYR A 641 -9.85 8.43 2.22
CA TYR A 641 -9.65 8.02 3.61
C TYR A 641 -10.03 9.16 4.53
N ILE A 642 -11.30 9.18 4.92
CA ILE A 642 -11.88 10.29 5.66
C ILE A 642 -11.67 10.11 7.18
N PRO A 643 -11.00 11.07 7.86
CA PRO A 643 -10.94 11.08 9.31
C PRO A 643 -12.29 11.50 9.92
N PRO A 644 -12.52 11.25 11.22
CA PRO A 644 -13.70 11.80 11.87
C PRO A 644 -13.70 13.34 11.79
N ASN A 645 -14.81 13.92 11.36
CA ASN A 645 -15.02 15.36 11.43
C ASN A 645 -15.17 15.77 12.90
N ILE A 646 -14.13 16.36 13.46
CA ILE A 646 -14.13 16.82 14.84
C ILE A 646 -14.33 18.34 14.85
N ALA A 647 -15.44 18.78 15.42
CA ALA A 647 -15.78 20.20 15.54
C ALA A 647 -14.73 20.94 16.41
N PRO A 648 -14.42 22.22 16.11
CA PRO A 648 -13.61 23.04 16.99
C PRO A 648 -14.33 23.28 18.31
N GLN A 649 -13.56 23.46 19.38
CA GLN A 649 -14.11 23.69 20.72
C GLN A 649 -15.14 24.82 20.71
N GLY A 650 -16.29 24.59 21.36
CA GLY A 650 -17.40 25.55 21.44
C GLY A 650 -18.38 25.48 20.24
N THR A 651 -18.08 24.72 19.21
CA THR A 651 -19.00 24.46 18.10
C THR A 651 -19.76 23.15 18.35
N LYS A 652 -21.05 23.14 18.04
CA LYS A 652 -21.87 21.92 18.12
C LYS A 652 -21.37 20.90 17.09
N GLN A 653 -21.10 19.68 17.54
CA GLN A 653 -20.68 18.58 16.67
C GLN A 653 -21.77 18.23 15.67
N GLY A 654 -21.42 18.14 14.39
CA GLY A 654 -22.23 17.60 13.32
C GLY A 654 -21.98 16.11 13.08
N ASP A 655 -22.21 15.65 11.84
CA ASP A 655 -21.90 14.27 11.44
C ASP A 655 -20.39 14.03 11.51
N TYR A 656 -19.99 12.89 12.05
CA TYR A 656 -18.58 12.50 12.10
C TYR A 656 -18.06 11.98 10.76
N PHE A 657 -18.92 11.28 10.02
CA PHE A 657 -18.57 10.64 8.77
C PHE A 657 -19.64 10.85 7.69
N PRO A 658 -19.30 10.73 6.41
CA PRO A 658 -20.26 10.86 5.32
C PRO A 658 -21.42 9.86 5.44
N SER A 659 -22.64 10.34 5.23
CA SER A 659 -23.87 9.53 5.23
C SER A 659 -24.39 9.21 3.83
N MET A 660 -23.67 9.67 2.79
CA MET A 660 -24.02 9.47 1.38
C MET A 660 -22.78 9.56 0.50
N VAL A 661 -22.83 8.93 -0.68
CA VAL A 661 -21.85 9.13 -1.75
C VAL A 661 -21.85 10.57 -2.24
N GLY A 662 -20.69 11.07 -2.61
CA GLY A 662 -20.49 12.45 -3.01
C GLY A 662 -20.72 12.72 -4.50
N PRO A 663 -20.60 13.99 -4.92
CA PRO A 663 -20.78 14.38 -6.32
C PRO A 663 -19.76 13.74 -7.29
N TYR A 664 -18.51 13.53 -6.85
CA TYR A 664 -17.54 12.79 -7.65
C TYR A 664 -17.97 11.34 -7.87
N ASP A 665 -18.43 10.65 -6.83
CA ASP A 665 -18.90 9.27 -6.92
C ASP A 665 -20.08 9.15 -7.90
N GLU A 666 -21.03 10.07 -7.80
CA GLU A 666 -22.18 10.13 -8.73
C GLU A 666 -21.72 10.33 -10.19
N TRP A 667 -20.73 11.18 -10.40
CA TRP A 667 -20.15 11.46 -11.71
C TRP A 667 -19.33 10.29 -12.26
N ALA A 668 -18.51 9.65 -11.43
CA ALA A 668 -17.73 8.48 -11.80
C ALA A 668 -18.65 7.29 -12.16
N ILE A 669 -19.67 7.01 -11.35
CA ILE A 669 -20.66 5.97 -11.66
C ILE A 669 -21.42 6.31 -12.96
N LYS A 670 -21.77 7.58 -13.20
CA LYS A 670 -22.37 7.98 -14.47
C LYS A 670 -21.45 7.67 -15.65
N TYR A 671 -20.16 8.00 -15.56
CA TYR A 671 -19.18 7.66 -16.60
C TYR A 671 -19.12 6.16 -16.85
N GLY A 672 -18.98 5.37 -15.80
CA GLY A 672 -18.83 3.92 -15.89
C GLY A 672 -20.09 3.19 -16.39
N TYR A 673 -21.27 3.64 -16.00
CA TYR A 673 -22.49 2.83 -16.09
C TYR A 673 -23.62 3.42 -16.93
N ILE A 674 -23.52 4.68 -17.41
CA ILE A 674 -24.56 5.21 -18.31
C ILE A 674 -24.74 4.28 -19.53
N PRO A 675 -25.98 3.86 -19.88
CA PRO A 675 -26.22 3.03 -21.05
C PRO A 675 -25.97 3.82 -22.34
N ILE A 676 -25.03 3.39 -23.15
CA ILE A 676 -24.72 3.99 -24.45
C ILE A 676 -24.98 2.97 -25.56
N LYS A 677 -25.78 3.34 -26.56
CA LYS A 677 -26.12 2.48 -27.69
C LYS A 677 -25.12 2.71 -28.85
N THR A 678 -24.01 2.03 -28.81
CA THR A 678 -22.99 2.07 -29.88
C THR A 678 -22.54 0.65 -30.24
N SER A 679 -21.85 0.47 -31.34
CA SER A 679 -21.34 -0.83 -31.77
C SER A 679 -19.94 -1.17 -31.24
N THR A 680 -19.15 -0.17 -30.83
CA THR A 680 -17.76 -0.35 -30.42
C THR A 680 -17.38 0.55 -29.25
N PRO A 681 -16.38 0.21 -28.43
CA PRO A 681 -15.91 1.07 -27.34
C PRO A 681 -15.46 2.46 -27.83
N ILE A 682 -14.84 2.55 -28.99
CA ILE A 682 -14.37 3.81 -29.55
C ILE A 682 -15.52 4.74 -29.94
N ALA A 683 -16.68 4.19 -30.35
CA ALA A 683 -17.85 4.97 -30.70
C ALA A 683 -18.58 5.57 -29.46
N GLU A 684 -18.25 5.12 -28.25
CA GLU A 684 -18.72 5.72 -27.00
C GLU A 684 -17.97 7.04 -26.68
N LYS A 685 -16.73 7.20 -27.21
CA LYS A 685 -15.81 8.26 -26.82
C LYS A 685 -16.42 9.67 -26.82
N PRO A 686 -17.20 10.13 -27.83
CA PRO A 686 -17.77 11.48 -27.80
C PRO A 686 -18.70 11.73 -26.60
N ILE A 687 -19.51 10.73 -26.22
CA ILE A 687 -20.44 10.83 -25.09
C ILE A 687 -19.66 10.79 -23.75
N LEU A 688 -18.66 9.94 -23.67
CA LEU A 688 -17.80 9.83 -22.50
C LEU A 688 -16.96 11.08 -22.31
N GLU A 689 -16.47 11.69 -23.40
CA GLU A 689 -15.75 12.97 -23.37
C GLU A 689 -16.61 14.11 -22.81
N GLU A 690 -17.89 14.19 -23.22
CA GLU A 690 -18.84 15.17 -22.65
C GLU A 690 -18.99 15.04 -21.13
N ILE A 691 -18.92 13.81 -20.61
CA ILE A 691 -18.95 13.57 -19.17
C ILE A 691 -17.60 13.96 -18.55
N ALA A 692 -16.50 13.49 -19.13
CA ALA A 692 -15.16 13.66 -18.58
C ALA A 692 -14.68 15.13 -18.61
N THR A 693 -15.08 15.94 -19.59
CA THR A 693 -14.77 17.37 -19.66
C THR A 693 -15.27 18.19 -18.47
N GLN A 694 -16.13 17.64 -17.61
CA GLN A 694 -16.58 18.31 -16.39
C GLN A 694 -15.54 18.25 -15.25
N SER A 695 -14.42 17.55 -15.43
CA SER A 695 -13.32 17.40 -14.46
C SER A 695 -12.75 18.73 -13.92
N TYR A 696 -12.92 19.83 -14.68
CA TYR A 696 -12.52 21.17 -14.24
C TYR A 696 -13.26 21.70 -13.01
N LYS A 697 -14.42 21.10 -12.68
CA LYS A 697 -15.21 21.49 -11.50
C LYS A 697 -14.50 21.01 -10.24
N PRO A 698 -14.36 21.85 -9.21
CA PRO A 698 -13.65 21.46 -7.99
C PRO A 698 -14.20 20.18 -7.33
N GLU A 699 -15.52 20.05 -7.28
CA GLU A 699 -16.21 18.91 -6.70
C GLU A 699 -16.06 17.60 -7.47
N LEU A 700 -15.49 17.65 -8.70
CA LEU A 700 -15.22 16.48 -9.54
C LEU A 700 -13.72 16.23 -9.72
N SER A 701 -12.89 16.92 -8.96
CA SER A 701 -11.44 16.78 -9.01
C SER A 701 -11.01 15.40 -8.52
N TYR A 702 -9.98 14.84 -9.18
CA TYR A 702 -9.48 13.50 -8.92
C TYR A 702 -7.98 13.51 -8.60
N SER A 703 -7.62 12.87 -7.51
CA SER A 703 -6.26 12.54 -7.09
C SER A 703 -6.24 11.18 -6.45
N THR A 704 -5.24 10.36 -6.75
CA THR A 704 -5.21 8.97 -6.31
C THR A 704 -3.85 8.61 -5.68
N ASP A 705 -3.61 7.33 -5.44
CA ASP A 705 -2.47 6.81 -4.67
C ASP A 705 -1.11 7.35 -5.14
N GLU A 706 -0.90 7.51 -6.42
CA GLU A 706 0.33 8.08 -6.98
C GLU A 706 0.47 9.59 -6.81
N ASP A 707 -0.59 10.29 -6.42
CA ASP A 707 -0.62 11.75 -6.24
C ASP A 707 -0.45 12.19 -4.77
N VAL A 708 -0.57 11.25 -3.81
CA VAL A 708 -0.50 11.51 -2.36
C VAL A 708 0.95 11.69 -1.91
N TYR A 709 1.59 12.80 -2.31
CA TYR A 709 2.96 13.13 -1.96
C TYR A 709 3.09 14.60 -1.56
N ASP A 710 4.32 15.00 -1.24
CA ASP A 710 4.76 16.31 -0.80
C ASP A 710 4.33 17.52 -1.67
N LEU A 711 3.68 17.31 -2.80
CA LEU A 711 3.43 18.38 -3.76
C LEU A 711 2.13 19.11 -3.48
N ASP A 712 1.02 18.36 -3.37
CA ASP A 712 -0.33 18.91 -3.30
C ASP A 712 -0.89 18.84 -1.86
N PRO A 713 -1.12 19.98 -1.20
CA PRO A 713 -1.65 20.01 0.16
C PRO A 713 -3.16 19.71 0.25
N THR A 714 -3.83 19.52 -0.90
CA THR A 714 -5.27 19.21 -0.98
C THR A 714 -5.54 17.79 -1.47
N ALA A 715 -4.49 16.97 -1.54
CA ALA A 715 -4.56 15.58 -1.94
C ALA A 715 -3.78 14.75 -0.92
N ASP A 716 -4.44 14.34 0.13
CA ASP A 716 -3.86 13.54 1.23
C ASP A 716 -4.87 12.57 1.81
N ALA A 717 -4.36 11.45 2.31
CA ALA A 717 -5.13 10.56 3.14
C ALA A 717 -5.31 11.16 4.55
N TRP A 718 -6.51 11.06 5.10
CA TRP A 718 -6.85 11.50 6.46
C TRP A 718 -6.78 13.02 6.69
N ASP A 719 -6.78 13.81 5.62
CA ASP A 719 -7.05 15.23 5.69
C ASP A 719 -8.57 15.49 5.69
N ASN A 720 -8.99 16.72 5.88
CA ASN A 720 -10.41 17.06 5.83
C ASN A 720 -10.62 18.53 5.45
N SER A 721 -11.78 18.80 4.81
CA SER A 721 -12.24 20.13 4.46
C SER A 721 -11.63 20.74 3.18
N GLY A 722 -12.38 21.60 2.51
CA GLY A 722 -11.92 22.44 1.40
C GLY A 722 -10.87 23.50 1.78
N ASN A 723 -10.60 23.67 3.08
CA ASN A 723 -9.50 24.47 3.62
C ASN A 723 -8.75 23.68 4.69
N VAL A 724 -7.91 22.76 4.23
CA VAL A 724 -7.12 21.85 5.08
C VAL A 724 -6.27 22.62 6.09
N LEU A 725 -5.70 23.78 5.71
CA LEU A 725 -4.87 24.56 6.62
C LEU A 725 -5.66 25.12 7.82
N LEU A 726 -6.85 25.65 7.59
CA LEU A 726 -7.70 26.14 8.67
C LEU A 726 -8.22 25.00 9.54
N TYR A 727 -8.64 23.90 8.91
CA TYR A 727 -9.07 22.70 9.63
C TYR A 727 -7.93 22.14 10.50
N SER A 728 -6.72 22.06 9.96
CA SER A 728 -5.53 21.64 10.72
C SER A 728 -5.28 22.55 11.95
N GLN A 729 -5.42 23.86 11.81
CA GLN A 729 -5.30 24.77 12.95
C GLN A 729 -6.34 24.49 14.05
N TRP A 730 -7.57 24.14 13.65
CA TRP A 730 -8.60 23.75 14.62
C TRP A 730 -8.22 22.45 15.33
N GLN A 731 -7.75 21.46 14.61
CA GLN A 731 -7.34 20.17 15.19
C GLN A 731 -6.09 20.29 16.08
N LEU A 732 -5.15 21.16 15.76
CA LEU A 732 -4.02 21.48 16.63
C LEU A 732 -4.49 22.09 17.97
N ASN A 733 -5.47 23.00 17.93
CA ASN A 733 -6.09 23.54 19.15
C ASN A 733 -6.85 22.47 19.91
N ASN A 734 -7.66 21.65 19.23
CA ASN A 734 -8.39 20.55 19.84
C ASN A 734 -7.44 19.59 20.57
N SER A 735 -6.33 19.20 19.94
CA SER A 735 -5.32 18.33 20.53
C SER A 735 -4.72 18.92 21.82
N ARG A 736 -4.44 20.24 21.83
CA ARG A 736 -3.97 20.92 23.06
C ARG A 736 -4.98 20.84 24.19
N VAL A 737 -6.24 21.13 23.91
CA VAL A 737 -7.32 20.99 24.90
C VAL A 737 -7.46 19.54 25.38
N MET A 738 -7.33 18.58 24.45
CA MET A 738 -7.48 17.17 24.77
C MET A 738 -6.39 16.69 25.73
N TRP A 739 -5.10 16.99 25.51
CA TRP A 739 -4.06 16.53 26.45
C TRP A 739 -4.10 17.27 27.80
N GLU A 740 -4.54 18.56 27.86
CA GLU A 740 -4.76 19.25 29.12
C GLU A 740 -5.91 18.64 29.92
N ARG A 741 -6.96 18.16 29.26
CA ARG A 741 -8.11 17.52 29.91
C ARG A 741 -7.85 16.03 30.21
N LEU A 742 -6.98 15.38 29.44
CA LEU A 742 -6.58 13.98 29.66
C LEU A 742 -6.01 13.78 31.06
N ASP A 743 -5.13 14.69 31.50
CA ASP A 743 -4.56 14.65 32.86
C ASP A 743 -5.61 14.72 33.96
N LYS A 744 -6.66 15.50 33.75
CA LYS A 744 -7.73 15.73 34.74
C LYS A 744 -8.81 14.66 34.77
N ARG A 745 -9.07 14.01 33.63
CA ARG A 745 -10.17 13.04 33.43
C ARG A 745 -9.73 11.59 33.54
N TYR A 746 -8.46 11.30 33.37
CA TYR A 746 -7.93 9.94 33.32
C TYR A 746 -6.75 9.72 34.27
N PRO A 747 -6.54 8.50 34.80
CA PRO A 747 -7.31 7.29 34.52
C PRO A 747 -8.69 7.31 35.21
N LEU A 748 -9.67 6.63 34.57
CA LEU A 748 -10.93 6.30 35.20
C LEU A 748 -10.75 5.12 36.17
N ALA A 749 -11.76 4.88 37.03
CA ALA A 749 -11.75 3.70 37.91
C ALA A 749 -11.66 2.41 37.10
N GLY A 750 -10.61 1.61 37.29
CA GLY A 750 -10.34 0.40 36.54
C GLY A 750 -9.36 0.54 35.36
N ASP A 751 -9.03 1.76 34.94
CA ASP A 751 -8.00 2.01 33.93
C ASP A 751 -6.59 1.79 34.50
N SER A 752 -5.66 1.43 33.63
CA SER A 752 -4.23 1.44 33.93
C SER A 752 -3.58 2.76 33.47
N TYR A 753 -2.40 3.06 33.97
CA TYR A 753 -1.62 4.20 33.47
C TYR A 753 -1.10 3.96 32.02
N SER A 754 -1.00 2.72 31.56
CA SER A 754 -0.71 2.44 30.16
C SER A 754 -1.82 2.90 29.22
N ASP A 755 -3.08 2.88 29.68
CA ASP A 755 -4.22 3.40 28.90
C ASP A 755 -4.13 4.93 28.74
N VAL A 756 -3.63 5.64 29.77
CA VAL A 756 -3.36 7.08 29.67
C VAL A 756 -2.27 7.37 28.63
N SER A 757 -1.22 6.55 28.62
CA SER A 757 -0.12 6.64 27.66
C SER A 757 -0.60 6.43 26.22
N GLU A 758 -1.46 5.46 26.00
CA GLU A 758 -2.06 5.18 24.67
C GLU A 758 -2.93 6.35 24.19
N ARG A 759 -3.83 6.84 25.04
CA ARG A 759 -4.68 8.02 24.71
C ARG A 759 -3.84 9.26 24.42
N PHE A 760 -2.81 9.53 25.21
CA PHE A 760 -1.88 10.64 24.97
C PHE A 760 -1.16 10.46 23.61
N SER A 761 -0.73 9.25 23.31
CA SER A 761 -0.06 8.93 22.04
C SER A 761 -0.97 9.17 20.83
N THR A 762 -2.24 8.81 20.91
CA THR A 762 -3.25 9.07 19.87
C THR A 762 -3.42 10.57 19.62
N VAL A 763 -3.58 11.36 20.70
CA VAL A 763 -3.72 12.83 20.58
C VAL A 763 -2.47 13.47 20.02
N LEU A 764 -1.29 13.05 20.49
CA LEU A 764 0.00 13.55 20.01
C LEU A 764 0.24 13.16 18.56
N GLY A 765 -0.14 11.94 18.16
CA GLY A 765 -0.08 11.47 16.77
C GLY A 765 -0.89 12.35 15.83
N ASN A 766 -2.16 12.65 16.17
CA ASN A 766 -2.97 13.59 15.40
C ASN A 766 -2.32 14.98 15.30
N TYR A 767 -1.77 15.49 16.42
CA TYR A 767 -1.10 16.80 16.41
C TYR A 767 0.03 16.82 15.36
N PHE A 768 0.82 15.76 15.28
CA PHE A 768 1.92 15.66 14.32
C PHE A 768 1.43 15.53 12.87
N GLN A 769 0.32 14.84 12.67
CA GLN A 769 -0.31 14.71 11.36
C GLN A 769 -0.80 16.08 10.85
N GLN A 770 -1.42 16.88 11.71
CA GLN A 770 -1.85 18.23 11.34
C GLN A 770 -0.66 19.18 11.05
N ILE A 771 0.45 19.03 11.76
CA ILE A 771 1.71 19.72 11.45
C ILE A 771 2.22 19.30 10.06
N TYR A 772 2.15 18.00 9.71
CA TYR A 772 2.57 17.52 8.41
C TYR A 772 1.73 18.14 7.28
N TYR A 773 0.40 18.13 7.38
CA TYR A 773 -0.46 18.77 6.37
C TYR A 773 -0.14 20.26 6.21
N THR A 774 0.07 20.96 7.32
CA THR A 774 0.50 22.35 7.29
C THR A 774 1.82 22.54 6.54
N THR A 775 2.78 21.63 6.71
CA THR A 775 4.10 21.71 6.08
C THR A 775 4.03 21.61 4.55
N LYS A 776 3.07 20.87 4.01
CA LYS A 776 2.89 20.69 2.55
C LYS A 776 2.55 21.97 1.80
N TYR A 777 1.94 22.95 2.46
CA TYR A 777 1.63 24.25 1.83
C TYR A 777 2.88 25.00 1.38
N ILE A 778 4.01 24.83 2.07
CA ILE A 778 5.24 25.59 1.81
C ILE A 778 5.96 24.98 0.60
N GLY A 779 6.00 25.74 -0.50
CA GLY A 779 6.48 25.25 -1.79
C GLY A 779 5.55 24.19 -2.42
N GLY A 780 4.28 24.14 -2.00
CA GLY A 780 3.28 23.26 -2.55
C GLY A 780 2.72 23.71 -3.90
N GLN A 781 2.22 22.77 -4.67
CA GLN A 781 1.49 23.01 -5.93
C GLN A 781 0.34 22.01 -6.01
N SER A 782 -0.85 22.49 -6.36
CA SER A 782 -1.95 21.59 -6.72
C SER A 782 -1.76 21.02 -8.11
N PHE A 783 -2.05 19.75 -8.27
CA PHE A 783 -2.00 19.04 -9.56
C PHE A 783 -3.40 18.64 -10.00
N TYR A 784 -3.79 19.04 -11.21
CA TYR A 784 -5.10 18.75 -11.79
C TYR A 784 -4.98 17.91 -13.05
N ARG A 785 -5.77 16.83 -13.12
CA ARG A 785 -5.89 15.99 -14.32
C ARG A 785 -6.91 16.61 -15.27
N ILE A 786 -6.47 17.59 -16.06
CA ILE A 786 -7.30 18.33 -17.02
C ILE A 786 -6.67 18.29 -18.40
N HIS A 787 -7.51 18.38 -19.43
CA HIS A 787 -7.09 18.46 -20.82
C HIS A 787 -7.27 19.87 -21.41
N PRO A 788 -6.48 20.29 -22.42
CA PRO A 788 -6.48 21.69 -22.90
C PRO A 788 -7.81 22.23 -23.44
N SER A 789 -8.73 21.34 -23.83
CA SER A 789 -10.01 21.70 -24.48
C SER A 789 -11.20 21.80 -23.52
N GLU A 790 -11.01 21.60 -22.22
CA GLU A 790 -12.11 21.33 -21.28
C GLU A 790 -12.81 22.57 -20.75
N ILE A 791 -12.16 23.73 -20.73
CA ILE A 791 -12.75 24.91 -20.12
C ILE A 791 -13.56 25.65 -21.19
N PRO A 792 -14.90 25.73 -21.01
CA PRO A 792 -15.74 26.51 -21.93
C PRO A 792 -15.27 27.97 -22.02
N SER A 793 -15.24 28.52 -23.22
CA SER A 793 -14.91 29.93 -23.44
C SER A 793 -15.87 30.80 -22.60
N GLY A 794 -15.34 31.57 -21.65
CA GLY A 794 -16.13 32.48 -20.80
C GLY A 794 -16.34 31.99 -19.36
N VAL A 795 -15.91 30.80 -18.99
CA VAL A 795 -15.95 30.32 -17.62
C VAL A 795 -14.56 30.41 -16.99
N GLY A 796 -14.31 31.47 -16.22
CA GLY A 796 -13.15 31.60 -15.34
C GLY A 796 -11.77 31.66 -16.02
N GLN A 797 -10.73 31.77 -15.17
CA GLN A 797 -9.33 31.65 -15.63
C GLN A 797 -9.07 30.23 -16.11
N LYS A 798 -8.34 30.06 -17.20
CA LYS A 798 -7.92 28.77 -17.74
C LYS A 798 -7.07 28.07 -16.70
N ARG A 799 -7.61 27.01 -16.07
CA ARG A 799 -6.87 26.18 -15.11
C ARG A 799 -5.72 25.46 -15.83
N LEU A 800 -4.58 25.39 -15.19
CA LEU A 800 -3.41 24.67 -15.68
C LEU A 800 -3.21 23.38 -14.87
N PRO A 801 -2.47 22.38 -15.38
CA PRO A 801 -2.21 21.15 -14.64
C PRO A 801 -1.52 21.39 -13.29
N PHE A 802 -0.69 22.42 -13.17
CA PHE A 802 -0.03 22.79 -11.93
C PHE A 802 -0.37 24.24 -11.56
N GLU A 803 -0.83 24.42 -10.33
CA GLU A 803 -1.09 25.72 -9.72
C GLU A 803 -0.31 25.82 -8.41
N ALA A 804 0.54 26.85 -8.28
CA ALA A 804 1.26 27.06 -7.02
C ALA A 804 0.29 27.42 -5.90
N VAL A 805 0.53 26.88 -4.69
CA VAL A 805 -0.20 27.31 -3.49
C VAL A 805 -0.07 28.82 -3.33
N PRO A 806 -1.18 29.56 -3.08
CA PRO A 806 -1.12 30.99 -2.90
C PRO A 806 -0.12 31.41 -1.82
N VAL A 807 0.73 32.39 -2.10
CA VAL A 807 1.79 32.84 -1.17
C VAL A 807 1.23 33.23 0.22
N LYS A 808 0.01 33.76 0.26
CA LYS A 808 -0.68 34.05 1.52
C LYS A 808 -0.87 32.82 2.38
N GLU A 809 -1.27 31.71 1.77
CA GLU A 809 -1.48 30.42 2.48
C GLU A 809 -0.14 29.81 2.91
N GLN A 810 0.90 29.92 2.08
CA GLN A 810 2.25 29.49 2.45
C GLN A 810 2.79 30.25 3.67
N ARG A 811 2.57 31.57 3.73
CA ARG A 811 2.92 32.42 4.91
C ARG A 811 2.10 32.03 6.14
N GLN A 812 0.80 31.81 5.97
CA GLN A 812 -0.07 31.34 7.06
C GLN A 812 0.38 29.97 7.58
N ALA A 813 0.82 29.06 6.70
CA ALA A 813 1.39 27.76 7.10
C ALA A 813 2.68 27.94 7.92
N LEU A 814 3.59 28.83 7.48
CA LEU A 814 4.80 29.16 8.25
C LEU A 814 4.47 29.74 9.63
N GLU A 815 3.50 30.66 9.73
CA GLU A 815 3.03 31.20 11.00
C GLU A 815 2.44 30.11 11.90
N THR A 816 1.70 29.18 11.30
CA THR A 816 1.14 28.01 12.02
C THR A 816 2.25 27.14 12.59
N LEU A 817 3.25 26.79 11.79
CA LEU A 817 4.41 26.03 12.25
C LEU A 817 5.20 26.77 13.36
N GLN A 818 5.37 28.09 13.22
CA GLN A 818 5.99 28.89 14.27
C GLN A 818 5.21 28.81 15.59
N LYS A 819 3.90 28.93 15.55
CA LYS A 819 3.03 28.92 16.73
C LYS A 819 2.89 27.54 17.37
N TYR A 820 2.71 26.50 16.55
CA TYR A 820 2.32 25.18 17.06
C TYR A 820 3.48 24.17 17.15
N LEU A 821 4.64 24.48 16.54
CA LEU A 821 5.78 23.56 16.56
C LEU A 821 7.07 24.18 17.11
N PHE A 822 7.40 25.41 16.71
CA PHE A 822 8.70 26.02 17.02
C PHE A 822 8.67 26.97 18.21
N ALA A 823 7.53 27.52 18.62
CA ALA A 823 7.43 28.38 19.81
C ALA A 823 7.80 27.64 21.10
N GLU A 824 8.20 28.36 22.12
CA GLU A 824 8.60 27.81 23.41
C GLU A 824 7.47 27.03 24.10
N ASP A 825 6.24 27.49 23.96
CA ASP A 825 5.02 26.94 24.53
C ASP A 825 4.25 26.04 23.57
N ALA A 826 4.81 25.74 22.40
CA ALA A 826 4.15 24.96 21.35
C ALA A 826 3.70 23.57 21.86
N LEU A 827 4.57 22.90 22.59
CA LEU A 827 4.41 21.53 23.11
C LEU A 827 4.67 21.56 24.63
N SER A 828 3.69 22.11 25.36
CA SER A 828 3.73 22.18 26.82
C SER A 828 2.83 21.11 27.42
N PHE A 829 3.37 20.31 28.31
CA PHE A 829 2.67 19.22 28.99
C PHE A 829 2.84 19.39 30.52
N SER A 830 1.81 19.06 31.29
CA SER A 830 1.91 19.12 32.76
C SER A 830 2.86 18.01 33.27
N PRO A 831 3.62 18.29 34.35
CA PRO A 831 4.42 17.25 34.98
C PRO A 831 3.58 16.05 35.43
N GLU A 832 2.35 16.28 35.85
CA GLU A 832 1.40 15.27 36.30
C GLU A 832 1.04 14.32 35.14
N LEU A 833 0.74 14.88 33.97
CA LEU A 833 0.48 14.06 32.76
C LEU A 833 1.69 13.20 32.39
N LEU A 834 2.87 13.82 32.31
CA LEU A 834 4.09 13.11 31.91
C LEU A 834 4.44 11.95 32.85
N ASN A 835 4.17 12.10 34.16
CA ASN A 835 4.39 11.04 35.14
C ASN A 835 3.32 9.92 35.12
N LYS A 836 2.21 10.12 34.40
CA LYS A 836 1.18 9.09 34.16
C LYS A 836 1.47 8.22 32.94
N LEU A 837 2.42 8.61 32.09
CA LEU A 837 2.70 7.92 30.83
C LEU A 837 3.54 6.65 31.04
N ALA A 838 2.91 5.59 31.55
CA ALA A 838 3.54 4.31 31.81
C ALA A 838 3.38 3.33 30.64
N PRO A 839 4.37 2.48 30.38
CA PRO A 839 4.23 1.42 29.37
C PRO A 839 3.41 0.26 29.90
N SER A 840 2.69 -0.44 29.02
CA SER A 840 2.11 -1.74 29.35
C SER A 840 3.21 -2.78 29.60
N ARG A 841 3.03 -3.62 30.64
CA ARG A 841 3.97 -4.70 31.00
C ARG A 841 3.33 -6.09 30.89
N TRP A 842 2.14 -6.17 30.32
CA TRP A 842 1.49 -7.42 30.05
C TRP A 842 2.23 -8.21 28.96
N ARG A 843 2.27 -9.54 29.15
CA ARG A 843 2.85 -10.48 28.19
C ARG A 843 1.83 -11.54 27.84
N HIS A 844 1.76 -11.86 26.57
CA HIS A 844 0.96 -12.94 26.02
C HIS A 844 1.71 -13.57 24.83
N TRP A 845 1.21 -14.65 24.27
CA TRP A 845 1.71 -15.17 23.00
C TRP A 845 1.63 -14.07 21.92
N GLY A 846 2.59 -14.00 21.05
CA GLY A 846 2.69 -12.95 20.01
C GLY A 846 3.20 -11.58 20.51
N SER A 847 3.34 -11.35 21.83
CA SER A 847 3.95 -10.12 22.35
C SER A 847 5.47 -10.27 22.47
N SER A 848 6.20 -9.28 21.98
CA SER A 848 7.64 -9.16 22.22
C SER A 848 7.89 -8.33 23.48
N PRO A 849 8.79 -8.74 24.38
CA PRO A 849 9.14 -7.92 25.54
C PRO A 849 9.83 -6.65 25.07
N GLN A 850 9.33 -5.49 25.49
CA GLN A 850 10.03 -4.24 25.28
C GLN A 850 11.30 -4.21 26.14
N VAL A 851 12.45 -4.09 25.47
CA VAL A 851 13.75 -3.93 26.10
C VAL A 851 14.21 -2.48 25.87
N GLY A 852 14.63 -1.80 26.90
CA GLY A 852 15.11 -0.43 26.84
C GLY A 852 14.47 0.52 27.84
N ARG A 853 14.43 1.80 27.50
CA ARG A 853 13.91 2.87 28.35
C ARG A 853 12.42 2.67 28.63
N LEU A 854 12.05 2.70 29.91
CA LEU A 854 10.67 2.48 30.37
C LEU A 854 9.84 3.76 30.46
N ASP A 855 10.46 4.88 30.78
CA ASP A 855 9.81 6.17 30.86
C ASP A 855 9.52 6.71 29.45
N PHE A 856 8.45 7.47 29.34
CA PHE A 856 8.00 8.03 28.06
C PHE A 856 9.01 9.09 27.57
N PRO A 857 9.63 8.91 26.38
CA PRO A 857 10.75 9.76 25.95
C PRO A 857 10.27 11.05 25.28
N ILE A 858 9.49 11.87 25.96
CA ILE A 858 8.82 13.05 25.37
C ILE A 858 9.79 14.05 24.77
N HIS A 859 10.95 14.26 25.40
CA HIS A 859 11.94 15.21 24.93
C HIS A 859 12.50 14.79 23.55
N ASP A 860 12.84 13.51 23.41
CA ASP A 860 13.38 12.96 22.18
C ASP A 860 12.33 12.95 21.05
N LEU A 861 11.08 12.65 21.39
CA LEU A 861 9.95 12.66 20.46
C LEU A 861 9.68 14.05 19.89
N VAL A 862 9.62 15.07 20.76
CA VAL A 862 9.42 16.46 20.34
C VAL A 862 10.55 16.92 19.41
N LEU A 863 11.81 16.65 19.80
CA LEU A 863 12.95 17.02 18.98
C LEU A 863 13.03 16.25 17.65
N LEU A 864 12.66 14.99 17.66
CA LEU A 864 12.60 14.20 16.43
C LEU A 864 11.60 14.81 15.44
N MET A 865 10.42 15.20 15.92
CA MET A 865 9.40 15.86 15.10
C MET A 865 9.85 17.23 14.60
N GLN A 866 10.33 18.10 15.48
CA GLN A 866 10.82 19.42 15.10
C GLN A 866 11.93 19.32 14.04
N GLY A 867 12.86 18.40 14.23
CA GLY A 867 13.95 18.16 13.30
C GLY A 867 13.51 17.55 11.97
N SER A 868 12.48 16.71 11.99
CA SER A 868 11.93 16.13 10.74
C SER A 868 11.27 17.20 9.88
N VAL A 869 10.46 18.06 10.49
CA VAL A 869 9.84 19.18 9.77
C VAL A 869 10.90 20.17 9.24
N LEU A 870 11.91 20.49 10.04
CA LEU A 870 13.01 21.35 9.56
C LEU A 870 13.78 20.74 8.38
N ARG A 871 14.10 19.44 8.45
CA ARG A 871 14.76 18.74 7.34
C ARG A 871 13.90 18.69 6.09
N ASP A 872 12.59 18.56 6.26
CA ASP A 872 11.68 18.60 5.13
C ASP A 872 11.59 20.00 4.51
N LEU A 873 11.35 21.03 5.31
CA LEU A 873 11.29 22.44 4.84
C LEU A 873 12.58 22.89 4.14
N LEU A 874 13.72 22.39 4.61
CA LEU A 874 15.04 22.74 4.09
C LEU A 874 15.65 21.62 3.23
N SER A 875 14.84 20.67 2.74
CA SER A 875 15.31 19.61 1.85
C SER A 875 15.63 20.15 0.46
N GLY A 876 16.58 19.51 -0.23
CA GLY A 876 16.96 19.92 -1.59
C GLY A 876 15.78 19.95 -2.56
N ASP A 877 14.87 18.98 -2.49
CA ASP A 877 13.70 18.92 -3.37
C ASP A 877 12.73 20.09 -3.12
N ARG A 878 12.45 20.41 -1.83
CA ARG A 878 11.56 21.53 -1.50
C ARG A 878 12.17 22.88 -1.86
N LEU A 879 13.45 23.08 -1.57
CA LEU A 879 14.16 24.30 -1.91
C LEU A 879 14.25 24.48 -3.45
N SER A 880 14.45 23.40 -4.20
CA SER A 880 14.41 23.44 -5.67
C SER A 880 13.01 23.80 -6.18
N ARG A 881 11.97 23.21 -5.58
CA ARG A 881 10.58 23.52 -5.94
C ARG A 881 10.21 24.99 -5.70
N LEU A 882 10.66 25.57 -4.58
CA LEU A 882 10.47 27.01 -4.33
C LEU A 882 11.14 27.86 -5.42
N LYS A 883 12.35 27.52 -5.84
CA LYS A 883 13.04 28.19 -6.96
C LYS A 883 12.26 28.05 -8.28
N ASP A 884 11.74 26.85 -8.55
CA ASP A 884 10.91 26.62 -9.74
C ASP A 884 9.62 27.44 -9.70
N ILE A 885 9.01 27.63 -8.52
CA ILE A 885 7.81 28.44 -8.33
C ILE A 885 8.12 29.92 -8.59
N GLU A 886 9.29 30.41 -8.18
CA GLU A 886 9.73 31.79 -8.52
C GLU A 886 9.78 32.03 -10.05
N LEU A 887 10.06 30.99 -10.86
CA LEU A 887 10.03 31.08 -12.32
C LEU A 887 8.62 30.95 -12.90
N LYS A 888 7.70 30.30 -12.22
CA LYS A 888 6.35 29.98 -12.68
C LYS A 888 5.31 31.06 -12.30
N THR A 889 5.63 31.92 -11.32
CA THR A 889 4.72 32.91 -10.77
C THR A 889 5.33 34.34 -10.88
N LYS A 890 4.50 35.34 -10.64
CA LYS A 890 5.02 36.70 -10.45
C LYS A 890 5.73 36.82 -9.12
N ALA A 891 6.76 37.65 -9.03
CA ALA A 891 7.61 37.79 -7.85
C ALA A 891 6.82 38.07 -6.56
N GLU A 892 5.76 38.89 -6.64
CA GLU A 892 4.89 39.19 -5.50
C GLU A 892 4.07 38.00 -5.00
N ASN A 893 3.92 36.95 -5.85
CA ASN A 893 3.14 35.74 -5.56
C ASN A 893 4.02 34.49 -5.22
N ALA A 894 5.33 34.67 -5.12
CA ALA A 894 6.25 33.60 -4.76
C ALA A 894 6.72 33.75 -3.30
N LEU A 895 6.75 32.63 -2.58
CA LEU A 895 7.52 32.54 -1.34
C LEU A 895 8.98 32.30 -1.71
N THR A 896 9.86 33.24 -1.38
CA THR A 896 11.27 33.15 -1.77
C THR A 896 12.12 32.39 -0.75
N LEU A 897 13.25 31.83 -1.17
CA LEU A 897 14.21 31.21 -0.26
C LEU A 897 14.67 32.15 0.86
N PRO A 898 15.04 33.43 0.58
CA PRO A 898 15.39 34.37 1.66
C PRO A 898 14.29 34.52 2.70
N GLU A 899 13.02 34.64 2.28
CA GLU A 899 11.87 34.76 3.19
C GLU A 899 11.71 33.51 4.07
N LEU A 900 11.83 32.32 3.50
CA LEU A 900 11.78 31.07 4.25
C LEU A 900 12.89 31.01 5.31
N PHE A 901 14.14 31.24 4.92
CA PHE A 901 15.28 31.20 5.85
C PHE A 901 15.18 32.27 6.94
N ASP A 902 14.71 33.48 6.61
CA ASP A 902 14.52 34.56 7.57
C ASP A 902 13.43 34.22 8.59
N THR A 903 12.31 33.67 8.12
CA THR A 903 11.21 33.28 8.98
C THR A 903 11.63 32.17 9.97
N LEU A 904 12.29 31.13 9.46
CA LEU A 904 12.76 30.02 10.30
C LEU A 904 13.81 30.51 11.31
N GLN A 905 14.83 31.26 10.87
CA GLN A 905 15.87 31.75 11.78
C GLN A 905 15.29 32.66 12.86
N SER A 906 14.42 33.59 12.48
CA SER A 906 13.79 34.54 13.44
C SER A 906 12.93 33.83 14.48
N GLY A 907 12.20 32.76 14.07
CA GLY A 907 11.35 32.00 14.98
C GLY A 907 12.12 31.03 15.88
N ILE A 908 13.15 30.37 15.33
CA ILE A 908 13.95 29.36 16.07
C ILE A 908 14.94 30.04 17.04
N TRP A 909 15.51 31.18 16.65
CA TRP A 909 16.46 31.93 17.45
C TRP A 909 15.88 33.21 18.07
N THR A 910 14.57 33.20 18.39
CA THR A 910 13.84 34.36 18.91
C THR A 910 14.50 34.94 20.15
N GLU A 911 15.01 34.10 21.05
CA GLU A 911 15.64 34.51 22.32
C GLU A 911 16.90 35.34 22.10
N VAL A 912 17.62 35.09 20.97
CA VAL A 912 18.84 35.81 20.59
C VAL A 912 18.52 37.01 19.68
N ILE A 913 17.59 36.83 18.74
CA ILE A 913 17.29 37.86 17.71
C ILE A 913 16.38 38.95 18.25
N LYS A 914 15.41 38.59 19.13
CA LYS A 914 14.43 39.49 19.73
C LYS A 914 14.36 39.24 21.24
N PRO A 915 15.41 39.53 22.04
CA PRO A 915 15.45 39.18 23.44
C PRO A 915 14.36 39.89 24.22
N LYS A 916 13.61 39.12 25.02
CA LYS A 916 12.51 39.59 25.88
C LYS A 916 12.96 39.75 27.34
N GLY A 917 13.93 40.61 27.64
CA GLY A 917 14.35 40.86 29.00
C GLY A 917 15.49 39.99 29.52
N LYS A 918 15.95 40.29 30.73
CA LYS A 918 17.05 39.60 31.46
C LYS A 918 16.51 38.94 32.72
N PRO A 919 17.06 37.80 33.15
CA PRO A 919 18.16 37.02 32.56
C PRO A 919 17.66 36.15 31.37
N MET A 920 18.50 35.98 30.36
CA MET A 920 18.21 35.10 29.25
C MET A 920 18.32 33.62 29.69
N LYS A 921 17.23 32.88 29.51
CA LYS A 921 17.20 31.42 29.71
C LYS A 921 16.51 30.76 28.51
N ILE A 922 17.21 29.82 27.83
CA ILE A 922 16.68 29.08 26.70
C ILE A 922 16.26 27.70 27.21
N ALA A 923 15.01 27.36 27.05
CA ALA A 923 14.47 26.07 27.45
C ALA A 923 15.16 24.87 26.73
N SER A 924 15.15 23.69 27.33
CA SER A 924 15.86 22.51 26.83
C SER A 924 15.43 22.12 25.41
N LEU A 925 14.13 22.08 25.15
CA LEU A 925 13.61 21.77 23.80
C LEU A 925 14.00 22.84 22.77
N ARG A 926 14.02 24.09 23.18
CA ARG A 926 14.47 25.18 22.30
C ARG A 926 15.95 25.08 21.97
N ARG A 927 16.81 24.77 22.94
CA ARG A 927 18.24 24.51 22.66
C ARG A 927 18.43 23.32 21.70
N GLY A 928 17.62 22.26 21.87
CA GLY A 928 17.62 21.12 20.96
C GLY A 928 17.21 21.49 19.54
N LEU A 929 16.11 22.23 19.37
CA LEU A 929 15.65 22.75 18.08
C LEU A 929 16.68 23.65 17.42
N GLN A 930 17.32 24.56 18.16
CA GLN A 930 18.37 25.44 17.66
C GLN A 930 19.59 24.67 17.16
N ARG A 931 19.98 23.60 17.87
CA ARG A 931 21.07 22.69 17.39
C ARG A 931 20.69 21.98 16.11
N GLN A 932 19.47 21.47 16.00
CA GLN A 932 19.01 20.78 14.76
C GLN A 932 18.99 21.74 13.57
N TYR A 933 18.52 22.96 13.74
CA TYR A 933 18.59 23.99 12.70
C TYR A 933 20.02 24.29 12.30
N LEU A 934 20.91 24.48 13.30
CA LEU A 934 22.35 24.68 13.07
C LEU A 934 22.98 23.51 12.31
N ASP A 935 22.65 22.27 12.66
CA ASP A 935 23.13 21.06 11.97
C ASP A 935 22.75 21.05 10.50
N ILE A 936 21.51 21.39 10.17
CA ILE A 936 21.03 21.44 8.79
C ILE A 936 21.79 22.49 7.99
N LEU A 937 21.89 23.74 8.50
CA LEU A 937 22.64 24.80 7.80
C LEU A 937 24.12 24.44 7.65
N THR A 938 24.72 23.85 8.69
CA THR A 938 26.12 23.37 8.66
C THR A 938 26.32 22.33 7.55
N ASN A 939 25.44 21.36 7.46
CA ASN A 939 25.51 20.30 6.44
C ASN A 939 25.37 20.86 5.02
N MET A 940 24.53 21.88 4.83
CA MET A 940 24.41 22.58 3.56
C MET A 940 25.72 23.29 3.20
N VAL A 941 26.30 24.07 4.13
CA VAL A 941 27.55 24.83 3.90
C VAL A 941 28.71 23.88 3.61
N LEU A 942 28.84 22.78 4.35
CA LEU A 942 29.87 21.76 4.18
C LEU A 942 29.65 20.80 3.03
N ARG A 943 28.64 21.05 2.14
CA ARG A 943 28.31 20.21 0.98
C ARG A 943 28.01 18.74 1.30
N LYS A 944 27.49 18.45 2.50
CA LYS A 944 27.07 17.11 2.90
C LYS A 944 25.66 16.74 2.40
N GLU A 945 24.91 17.72 1.93
CA GLU A 945 23.57 17.55 1.42
C GLU A 945 23.45 18.20 0.05
N TYR A 946 22.65 17.56 -0.83
CA TYR A 946 22.32 18.10 -2.14
C TYR A 946 21.21 19.14 -1.99
N VAL A 947 21.55 20.42 -2.17
CA VAL A 947 20.64 21.55 -2.16
C VAL A 947 21.01 22.54 -3.27
N PRO A 948 20.08 23.42 -3.76
CA PRO A 948 20.43 24.48 -4.70
C PRO A 948 21.56 25.39 -4.17
N GLU A 949 22.43 25.87 -5.04
CA GLU A 949 23.56 26.72 -4.64
C GLU A 949 23.14 28.03 -3.96
N ASP A 950 21.99 28.62 -4.37
CA ASP A 950 21.43 29.78 -3.69
C ASP A 950 21.05 29.46 -2.23
N ALA A 951 20.47 28.29 -1.98
CA ALA A 951 20.12 27.85 -0.64
C ALA A 951 21.39 27.64 0.23
N ARG A 952 22.46 27.08 -0.35
CA ARG A 952 23.76 26.92 0.30
C ARG A 952 24.37 28.27 0.66
N THR A 953 24.32 29.22 -0.27
CA THR A 953 24.81 30.58 -0.05
C THR A 953 24.02 31.28 1.05
N LEU A 954 22.67 31.10 1.05
CA LEU A 954 21.82 31.61 2.11
C LEU A 954 22.11 30.96 3.45
N ALA A 955 22.34 29.66 3.50
CA ALA A 955 22.72 28.96 4.74
C ALA A 955 24.01 29.52 5.34
N TRP A 956 25.07 29.73 4.50
CA TRP A 956 26.29 30.40 4.91
C TRP A 956 26.04 31.81 5.44
N TYR A 957 25.23 32.59 4.72
CA TYR A 957 24.87 33.96 5.12
C TYR A 957 24.11 34.01 6.45
N LYS A 958 23.15 33.07 6.66
CA LYS A 958 22.38 32.96 7.88
C LYS A 958 23.24 32.55 9.09
N LEU A 959 24.20 31.65 8.92
CA LEU A 959 25.20 31.31 9.96
C LEU A 959 26.02 32.55 10.32
N LYS A 960 26.49 33.33 9.34
CA LYS A 960 27.24 34.56 9.58
C LYS A 960 26.40 35.62 10.31
N GLN A 961 25.15 35.84 9.93
CA GLN A 961 24.23 36.74 10.63
C GLN A 961 23.99 36.30 12.09
N LEU A 962 23.85 34.98 12.32
CA LEU A 962 23.66 34.42 13.64
C LEU A 962 24.90 34.63 14.53
N ASP A 963 26.09 34.37 13.98
CA ASP A 963 27.35 34.66 14.73
C ASP A 963 27.43 36.12 15.18
N GLU A 964 27.14 37.07 14.29
CA GLU A 964 27.12 38.50 14.65
C GLU A 964 26.11 38.81 15.78
N LYS A 965 24.94 38.15 15.75
CA LYS A 965 23.93 38.32 16.83
C LYS A 965 24.33 37.68 18.14
N LEU A 966 25.14 36.63 18.10
CA LEU A 966 25.66 35.94 19.27
C LEU A 966 26.83 36.69 19.96
N LYS A 967 27.48 37.65 19.27
CA LYS A 967 28.54 38.46 19.84
C LYS A 967 28.02 39.31 20.99
N GLY A 968 28.62 39.13 22.18
CA GLY A 968 28.27 39.87 23.36
C GLY A 968 27.01 39.37 24.07
N VAL A 969 26.33 38.34 23.60
CA VAL A 969 25.20 37.71 24.31
C VAL A 969 25.77 36.83 25.43
N ASN A 970 25.26 37.05 26.65
CA ASN A 970 25.65 36.27 27.84
C ASN A 970 24.43 35.84 28.63
N SER A 971 24.50 34.78 29.39
CA SER A 971 23.49 34.24 30.27
C SER A 971 24.11 33.80 31.59
N GLU A 972 23.35 33.96 32.68
CA GLU A 972 23.69 33.41 33.99
C GLU A 972 23.32 31.92 34.10
N ASP A 973 22.36 31.47 33.27
CA ASP A 973 21.97 30.06 33.20
C ASP A 973 23.06 29.25 32.51
N GLU A 974 23.67 28.30 33.24
CA GLU A 974 24.80 27.51 32.76
C GLU A 974 24.54 26.74 31.47
N TYR A 975 23.36 26.14 31.34
CA TYR A 975 22.97 25.44 30.12
C TYR A 975 22.85 26.37 28.92
N THR A 976 22.25 27.53 29.10
CA THR A 976 22.13 28.55 28.03
C THR A 976 23.49 29.10 27.67
N LYS A 977 24.35 29.41 28.65
CA LYS A 977 25.71 29.91 28.43
C LYS A 977 26.56 28.91 27.61
N ALA A 978 26.57 27.63 28.05
CA ALA A 978 27.31 26.58 27.34
C ALA A 978 26.79 26.41 25.90
N HIS A 979 25.43 26.41 25.72
CA HIS A 979 24.81 26.31 24.40
C HIS A 979 25.22 27.46 23.47
N LEU A 980 25.16 28.68 23.92
CA LEU A 980 25.53 29.87 23.11
C LEU A 980 27.02 29.87 22.73
N LEU A 981 27.90 29.51 23.67
CA LEU A 981 29.33 29.40 23.39
C LEU A 981 29.66 28.30 22.39
N GLU A 982 29.10 27.10 22.57
CA GLU A 982 29.29 25.97 21.67
C GLU A 982 28.74 26.29 20.27
N THR A 983 27.56 26.90 20.19
CA THR A 983 26.96 27.32 18.92
C THR A 983 27.87 28.27 18.15
N ARG A 984 28.44 29.25 18.82
CA ARG A 984 29.33 30.23 18.20
C ARG A 984 30.64 29.60 17.71
N ASP A 985 31.29 28.79 18.57
CA ASP A 985 32.52 28.04 18.19
C ASP A 985 32.28 27.14 16.97
N ARG A 986 31.15 26.49 16.93
CA ARG A 986 30.74 25.64 15.82
C ARG A 986 30.52 26.42 14.51
N ILE A 987 29.83 27.55 14.58
CA ILE A 987 29.62 28.42 13.40
C ILE A 987 30.95 28.91 12.86
N GLU A 988 31.86 29.39 13.75
CA GLU A 988 33.17 29.85 13.35
C GLU A 988 33.98 28.77 12.63
N LYS A 989 33.99 27.54 13.15
CA LYS A 989 34.64 26.39 12.53
C LYS A 989 34.10 26.07 11.15
N VAL A 990 32.76 26.13 11.00
CA VAL A 990 32.08 25.84 9.72
C VAL A 990 32.36 26.92 8.67
N LEU A 991 32.31 28.19 9.08
CA LEU A 991 32.60 29.31 8.16
C LEU A 991 34.07 29.36 7.68
N ASN A 992 34.97 28.82 8.49
CA ASN A 992 36.40 28.73 8.19
C ASN A 992 36.84 27.37 7.62
N ALA A 993 35.89 26.42 7.47
CA ALA A 993 36.22 25.12 6.93
C ALA A 993 36.73 25.21 5.47
N PRO A 994 37.76 24.43 5.10
CA PRO A 994 38.19 24.38 3.72
C PRO A 994 37.07 23.86 2.83
N LEU A 995 36.80 24.51 1.70
CA LEU A 995 35.82 24.04 0.74
C LEU A 995 36.23 22.66 0.23
N GLN A 996 35.37 21.67 0.41
CA GLN A 996 35.56 20.38 -0.25
C GLN A 996 35.32 20.55 -1.74
N ALA A 997 36.31 20.23 -2.58
CA ALA A 997 36.05 20.06 -4.01
C ALA A 997 35.13 18.88 -4.24
N ASN A 998 34.14 19.08 -5.09
CA ASN A 998 33.18 18.00 -5.45
C ASN A 998 33.90 16.86 -6.18
#